data_fc06f63c712f6fe17be9915776afc3a7
#
_entry.id   fc06f63c712f6fe17be9915776afc3a7
#
_cell.length_a   1.000
_cell.length_b   1.000
_cell.length_c   1.000
_cell.angle_alpha   90.00
_cell.angle_beta   90.00
_cell.angle_gamma   90.00
#
_symmetry.space_group_name_H-M   'P 1'
#
loop_
_entity.id
_entity.type
_entity.pdbx_description
1 polymer ?
#
loop_
_entity_poly.entity_id
_entity_poly.type
_entity_poly.pdbx_seq_one_letter_code
_entity_poly.pdbx_strand_id
1 'polypeptide(L)'
;MRLHRIAGGFAVACLGLAIAGPTAATAASIDPESLELTLMATTDVHGHIYNWDYFADEEYPADGTLGLTRIATAVDDVRAEKGDESVIVLDNGDAIQGTPLTYYYGLGDGAAGVLDGSTTHPIATAFNTIGYDAQVVGNHEYNYGLDLLGAYGDSLDAPLLGANVIETATGEPYHDPYTLIERTIDGKDVTVGVIGLVTPGVRIWDKQYVDGVLEFQDMVEAAKQWVPIVEQEADVVVVLAHTGEGTVPDADYAAADLNENVLNNIGYQVPGIDVLIGGHSHLDNPSKLYTNVAGEQVLMTQPNYWGQSASEVTLNLLPDPAGGFEVDWTGQNAPTAVGRYAVDIANEQAALVGAVAEQHQTTIDYVNTPVATSTTALPASSSRYEDTAIIDFINNVQAETVDAALEGTEFADIPVISQASPFSRTALFPEGEVTIRDIAGLYIYENTLRGVQLTGAELREYLEYSARYFSQVAEGAVFDPETGTNAVTEDRPTGIPDYNYDAISGVDYTIDISQPVGSRISGLAFADGTVVGDNDQFVLAVNNYRQSGGGGFPAVADAPVVYDELLEIRQLLIEWAGARGVIDPVDFFANNWSLVTAPVDPAPSPTPTPIPTTEPTVAPTPETTPEPEETPAGNPTPSAEPTPTATPVAGSGSDTTTGSLAATGSDSGPILGISAGLLMLGAVLWVGARRRKSL
;
A
#
# COMPACT_ATOMS: atom_id res chain seq x y z
N MET A 1 36.34 -87.14 -27.65
CA MET A 1 35.80 -88.20 -28.50
C MET A 1 34.39 -87.86 -28.99
N ARG A 2 34.23 -87.74 -30.35
CA ARG A 2 32.99 -87.61 -31.14
C ARG A 2 32.10 -86.39 -30.86
N LEU A 3 32.15 -85.31 -31.63
CA LEU A 3 31.35 -84.99 -32.85
C LEU A 3 29.97 -85.57 -32.94
N HIS A 4 28.97 -84.71 -32.98
CA HIS A 4 27.89 -84.75 -33.95
C HIS A 4 27.33 -83.37 -34.26
N ARG A 5 27.40 -83.01 -35.55
CA ARG A 5 26.73 -81.84 -36.19
C ARG A 5 25.23 -82.20 -36.36
N ILE A 6 24.37 -81.20 -36.14
CA ILE A 6 23.12 -81.14 -36.90
C ILE A 6 22.86 -79.67 -37.26
N ALA A 7 22.62 -79.46 -38.54
CA ALA A 7 22.26 -78.21 -39.20
C ALA A 7 20.74 -77.96 -39.00
N GLY A 8 20.31 -76.72 -39.05
CA GLY A 8 18.86 -76.47 -39.19
C GLY A 8 18.47 -75.03 -39.04
N GLY A 9 18.26 -74.43 -40.17
CA GLY A 9 17.12 -73.52 -40.40
C GLY A 9 17.23 -72.07 -39.87
N PHE A 10 17.68 -71.16 -40.75
CA PHE A 10 17.38 -69.71 -40.64
C PHE A 10 15.87 -69.49 -40.96
N ALA A 11 15.08 -69.08 -39.95
CA ALA A 11 13.77 -68.50 -40.18
C ALA A 11 13.92 -66.97 -40.09
N VAL A 12 13.78 -66.28 -41.23
CA VAL A 12 13.70 -64.84 -41.33
C VAL A 12 12.31 -64.41 -40.81
N ALA A 13 12.24 -63.84 -39.61
CA ALA A 13 11.04 -63.18 -39.13
C ALA A 13 11.05 -61.73 -39.66
N CYS A 14 10.17 -61.43 -40.62
CA CYS A 14 9.86 -60.07 -41.03
C CYS A 14 9.12 -59.37 -39.89
N LEU A 15 9.79 -58.50 -39.17
CA LEU A 15 9.18 -57.59 -38.24
C LEU A 15 8.51 -56.47 -39.06
N GLY A 16 7.18 -56.54 -39.17
CA GLY A 16 6.37 -55.43 -39.73
C GLY A 16 6.44 -54.24 -38.78
N LEU A 17 7.12 -53.17 -39.19
CA LEU A 17 7.07 -51.88 -38.52
C LEU A 17 5.70 -51.26 -38.81
N ALA A 18 4.78 -51.38 -37.89
CA ALA A 18 3.54 -50.57 -37.92
C ALA A 18 3.91 -49.11 -37.63
N ILE A 19 3.93 -48.29 -38.69
CA ILE A 19 3.97 -46.84 -38.55
C ILE A 19 2.61 -46.44 -38.00
N ALA A 20 2.54 -46.16 -36.69
CA ALA A 20 1.43 -45.43 -36.11
C ALA A 20 1.45 -44.03 -36.71
N GLY A 21 0.51 -43.73 -37.58
CA GLY A 21 0.23 -42.37 -38.04
C GLY A 21 -0.14 -41.50 -36.85
N PRO A 22 0.08 -40.17 -36.95
CA PRO A 22 -0.40 -39.29 -35.89
C PRO A 22 -1.92 -39.52 -35.76
N THR A 23 -2.35 -39.88 -34.57
CA THR A 23 -3.74 -39.78 -34.18
C THR A 23 -4.06 -38.29 -34.28
N ALA A 24 -4.85 -37.90 -35.27
CA ALA A 24 -5.48 -36.60 -35.28
C ALA A 24 -6.22 -36.51 -33.93
N ALA A 25 -5.86 -35.56 -33.12
CA ALA A 25 -6.69 -35.13 -32.00
C ALA A 25 -8.04 -34.77 -32.66
N THR A 26 -9.08 -35.54 -32.36
CA THR A 26 -10.45 -35.12 -32.69
C THR A 26 -10.64 -33.83 -31.88
N ALA A 27 -10.73 -32.71 -32.59
CA ALA A 27 -11.29 -31.49 -31.99
C ALA A 27 -12.64 -31.94 -31.39
N ALA A 28 -12.85 -31.65 -30.12
CA ALA A 28 -14.17 -31.84 -29.52
C ALA A 28 -15.17 -31.11 -30.42
N SER A 29 -16.26 -31.78 -30.81
CA SER A 29 -17.34 -31.11 -31.54
C SER A 29 -18.00 -30.18 -30.53
N ILE A 30 -17.77 -28.87 -30.70
CA ILE A 30 -18.54 -27.85 -29.96
C ILE A 30 -20.00 -28.11 -30.31
N ASP A 31 -20.87 -28.19 -29.31
CA ASP A 31 -22.32 -28.25 -29.52
C ASP A 31 -22.70 -26.99 -30.32
N PRO A 32 -23.43 -27.12 -31.45
CA PRO A 32 -23.80 -25.97 -32.28
C PRO A 32 -24.70 -24.95 -31.54
N GLU A 33 -25.14 -25.24 -30.33
CA GLU A 33 -25.93 -24.36 -29.47
C GLU A 33 -25.10 -23.73 -28.35
N SER A 34 -23.82 -24.14 -28.13
CA SER A 34 -22.93 -23.54 -27.12
C SER A 34 -22.46 -22.15 -27.50
N LEU A 35 -22.18 -21.33 -26.51
CA LEU A 35 -21.59 -19.98 -26.66
C LEU A 35 -20.25 -19.92 -25.94
N GLU A 36 -19.39 -19.00 -26.36
CA GLU A 36 -18.17 -18.66 -25.63
C GLU A 36 -18.30 -17.24 -25.11
N LEU A 37 -18.08 -17.06 -23.79
CA LEU A 37 -18.02 -15.78 -23.10
C LEU A 37 -16.62 -15.62 -22.53
N THR A 38 -16.05 -14.42 -22.67
CA THR A 38 -14.72 -14.09 -22.13
C THR A 38 -14.83 -12.94 -21.14
N LEU A 39 -14.22 -13.09 -19.95
CA LEU A 39 -14.06 -12.02 -18.99
C LEU A 39 -12.61 -11.56 -19.01
N MET A 40 -12.41 -10.26 -19.10
CA MET A 40 -11.12 -9.62 -18.87
C MET A 40 -11.19 -8.90 -17.53
N ALA A 41 -10.23 -9.10 -16.64
CA ALA A 41 -10.26 -8.49 -15.32
C ALA A 41 -8.92 -7.87 -14.93
N THR A 42 -8.99 -6.71 -14.28
CA THR A 42 -7.88 -6.05 -13.58
C THR A 42 -8.19 -5.92 -12.09
N THR A 43 -7.19 -5.61 -11.28
CA THR A 43 -7.27 -5.31 -9.86
C THR A 43 -6.07 -4.45 -9.45
N ASP A 44 -6.20 -3.72 -8.35
CA ASP A 44 -5.08 -3.03 -7.71
C ASP A 44 -4.27 -2.16 -8.73
N VAL A 45 -5.00 -1.41 -9.56
CA VAL A 45 -4.39 -0.55 -10.60
C VAL A 45 -3.57 0.58 -9.97
N HIS A 46 -4.01 1.09 -8.81
CA HIS A 46 -3.29 2.09 -8.03
C HIS A 46 -2.75 3.27 -8.86
N GLY A 47 -3.56 3.80 -9.77
CA GLY A 47 -3.19 4.96 -10.56
C GLY A 47 -2.22 4.72 -11.72
N HIS A 48 -1.80 3.48 -11.96
CA HIS A 48 -0.84 3.15 -13.02
C HIS A 48 -1.54 3.05 -14.39
N ILE A 49 -1.82 4.19 -15.01
CA ILE A 49 -2.36 4.26 -16.38
C ILE A 49 -1.24 4.05 -17.39
N TYR A 50 -0.13 4.77 -17.22
CA TYR A 50 1.07 4.65 -18.05
C TYR A 50 2.12 3.73 -17.43
N ASN A 51 3.05 3.26 -18.26
CA ASN A 51 4.30 2.67 -17.83
C ASN A 51 5.28 3.75 -17.37
N TRP A 52 4.93 4.49 -16.30
CA TRP A 52 5.68 5.65 -15.83
C TRP A 52 5.81 5.70 -14.32
N ASP A 53 7.04 5.82 -13.84
CA ASP A 53 7.34 6.08 -12.44
C ASP A 53 7.45 7.59 -12.22
N TYR A 54 6.43 8.19 -11.62
CA TYR A 54 6.40 9.63 -11.32
C TYR A 54 7.44 10.06 -10.26
N PHE A 55 7.95 9.13 -9.45
CA PHE A 55 8.98 9.42 -8.47
C PHE A 55 10.38 9.39 -9.07
N ALA A 56 10.64 8.48 -9.99
CA ALA A 56 11.88 8.42 -10.75
C ALA A 56 11.88 9.37 -11.95
N ASP A 57 10.70 9.82 -12.42
CA ASP A 57 10.48 10.62 -13.64
C ASP A 57 11.00 9.91 -14.89
N GLU A 58 10.72 8.61 -14.98
CA GLU A 58 11.15 7.76 -16.09
C GLU A 58 10.18 6.59 -16.31
N GLU A 59 10.28 5.93 -17.47
CA GLU A 59 9.53 4.70 -17.72
C GLU A 59 10.06 3.55 -16.85
N TYR A 60 9.17 2.70 -16.35
CA TYR A 60 9.59 1.43 -15.75
C TYR A 60 10.41 0.60 -16.75
N PRO A 61 11.41 -0.16 -16.27
CA PRO A 61 12.27 -0.95 -17.14
C PRO A 61 11.49 -2.01 -17.94
N ALA A 62 12.02 -2.41 -19.08
CA ALA A 62 11.33 -3.30 -20.01
C ALA A 62 10.94 -4.68 -19.43
N ASP A 63 11.60 -5.15 -18.38
CA ASP A 63 11.28 -6.38 -17.65
C ASP A 63 10.28 -6.15 -16.49
N GLY A 64 9.96 -4.89 -16.20
CA GLY A 64 8.98 -4.44 -15.22
C GLY A 64 7.84 -3.62 -15.82
N THR A 65 7.60 -3.73 -17.14
CA THR A 65 6.55 -2.99 -17.84
C THR A 65 5.17 -3.24 -17.24
N LEU A 66 4.39 -2.17 -17.09
CA LEU A 66 3.08 -2.16 -16.44
C LEU A 66 2.14 -1.12 -17.08
N GLY A 67 0.96 -0.96 -16.52
CA GLY A 67 0.03 0.13 -16.81
C GLY A 67 -1.13 -0.22 -17.74
N LEU A 68 -2.24 0.48 -17.52
CA LEU A 68 -3.50 0.26 -18.24
C LEU A 68 -3.39 0.51 -19.74
N THR A 69 -2.48 1.37 -20.20
CA THR A 69 -2.30 1.64 -21.65
C THR A 69 -1.93 0.37 -22.42
N ARG A 70 -1.21 -0.55 -21.80
CA ARG A 70 -0.87 -1.87 -22.39
C ARG A 70 -1.98 -2.88 -22.20
N ILE A 71 -2.60 -2.93 -21.02
CA ILE A 71 -3.76 -3.79 -20.77
C ILE A 71 -4.91 -3.47 -21.71
N ALA A 72 -5.15 -2.19 -22.00
CA ALA A 72 -6.12 -1.76 -22.99
C ALA A 72 -5.87 -2.37 -24.39
N THR A 73 -4.60 -2.51 -24.79
CA THR A 73 -4.25 -3.21 -26.04
C THR A 73 -4.58 -4.71 -25.95
N ALA A 74 -4.35 -5.36 -24.79
CA ALA A 74 -4.75 -6.75 -24.60
C ALA A 74 -6.28 -6.93 -24.70
N VAL A 75 -7.04 -6.00 -24.12
CA VAL A 75 -8.51 -6.00 -24.22
C VAL A 75 -8.96 -5.85 -25.69
N ASP A 76 -8.36 -4.92 -26.43
CA ASP A 76 -8.65 -4.72 -27.86
C ASP A 76 -8.32 -5.97 -28.68
N ASP A 77 -7.19 -6.63 -28.42
CA ASP A 77 -6.79 -7.88 -29.09
C ASP A 77 -7.77 -9.00 -28.82
N VAL A 78 -8.24 -9.17 -27.56
CA VAL A 78 -9.24 -10.18 -27.19
C VAL A 78 -10.59 -9.87 -27.82
N ARG A 79 -11.05 -8.60 -27.81
CA ARG A 79 -12.28 -8.18 -28.51
C ARG A 79 -12.20 -8.44 -30.02
N ALA A 80 -11.05 -8.20 -30.63
CA ALA A 80 -10.85 -8.48 -32.05
C ALA A 80 -10.83 -9.97 -32.38
N GLU A 81 -10.38 -10.82 -31.45
CA GLU A 81 -10.35 -12.29 -31.60
C GLU A 81 -11.72 -12.94 -31.34
N LYS A 82 -12.41 -12.52 -30.28
CA LYS A 82 -13.62 -13.18 -29.76
C LYS A 82 -14.93 -12.53 -30.20
N GLY A 83 -14.90 -11.28 -30.64
CA GLY A 83 -16.08 -10.42 -30.85
C GLY A 83 -16.36 -9.57 -29.61
N ASP A 84 -16.65 -8.29 -29.84
CA ASP A 84 -16.88 -7.32 -28.76
C ASP A 84 -18.03 -7.71 -27.84
N GLU A 85 -19.11 -8.29 -28.41
CA GLU A 85 -20.27 -8.80 -27.69
C GLU A 85 -19.99 -10.00 -26.78
N SER A 86 -18.87 -10.70 -26.98
CA SER A 86 -18.47 -11.87 -26.20
C SER A 86 -17.48 -11.54 -25.08
N VAL A 87 -17.10 -10.26 -24.93
CA VAL A 87 -16.09 -9.83 -23.96
C VAL A 87 -16.71 -8.88 -22.93
N ILE A 88 -16.50 -9.18 -21.66
CA ILE A 88 -16.84 -8.33 -20.51
C ILE A 88 -15.56 -7.94 -19.81
N VAL A 89 -15.42 -6.67 -19.47
CA VAL A 89 -14.22 -6.09 -18.83
C VAL A 89 -14.58 -5.61 -17.43
N LEU A 90 -13.87 -6.11 -16.42
CA LEU A 90 -14.16 -5.91 -15.00
C LEU A 90 -12.94 -5.38 -14.26
N ASP A 91 -13.16 -4.57 -13.21
CA ASP A 91 -12.10 -4.16 -12.29
C ASP A 91 -12.44 -4.53 -10.86
N ASN A 92 -11.45 -5.04 -10.14
CA ASN A 92 -11.65 -5.55 -8.79
C ASN A 92 -11.15 -4.58 -7.70
N GLY A 93 -11.16 -3.25 -7.96
CA GLY A 93 -10.91 -2.20 -6.97
C GLY A 93 -9.44 -1.83 -6.77
N ASP A 94 -9.22 -0.89 -5.85
CA ASP A 94 -7.95 -0.22 -5.58
C ASP A 94 -7.38 0.48 -6.83
N ALA A 95 -8.21 1.32 -7.45
CA ALA A 95 -7.87 1.98 -8.69
C ALA A 95 -7.44 3.44 -8.54
N ILE A 96 -8.12 4.22 -7.65
CA ILE A 96 -7.99 5.69 -7.65
C ILE A 96 -6.88 6.24 -6.75
N GLN A 97 -6.14 5.40 -6.03
CA GLN A 97 -5.06 5.79 -5.14
C GLN A 97 -3.79 5.00 -5.51
N GLY A 98 -2.60 5.61 -5.42
CA GLY A 98 -1.32 4.89 -5.56
C GLY A 98 -0.22 5.64 -6.31
N THR A 99 -0.54 6.65 -7.12
CA THR A 99 0.45 7.44 -7.86
C THR A 99 0.26 8.93 -7.64
N PRO A 100 1.27 9.75 -7.93
CA PRO A 100 1.10 11.20 -8.01
C PRO A 100 -0.04 11.66 -8.92
N LEU A 101 -0.37 10.89 -9.97
CA LEU A 101 -1.49 11.20 -10.85
C LEU A 101 -2.82 11.14 -10.08
N THR A 102 -3.08 10.04 -9.40
CA THR A 102 -4.34 9.88 -8.66
C THR A 102 -4.46 10.81 -7.48
N TYR A 103 -3.34 11.11 -6.83
CA TYR A 103 -3.39 12.09 -5.74
C TYR A 103 -3.64 13.53 -6.22
N TYR A 104 -2.99 13.98 -7.29
CA TYR A 104 -3.21 15.33 -7.80
C TYR A 104 -4.70 15.59 -8.07
N TYR A 105 -5.39 14.59 -8.59
CA TYR A 105 -6.84 14.64 -8.86
C TYR A 105 -7.71 14.15 -7.69
N GLY A 106 -7.12 13.55 -6.66
CA GLY A 106 -7.81 13.08 -5.45
C GLY A 106 -7.82 14.09 -4.29
N LEU A 107 -6.65 14.60 -3.91
CA LEU A 107 -6.46 15.57 -2.83
C LEU A 107 -5.69 16.82 -3.25
N GLY A 108 -4.93 16.77 -4.36
CA GLY A 108 -4.14 17.89 -4.86
C GLY A 108 -4.96 18.97 -5.57
N ASP A 109 -4.28 19.87 -6.28
CA ASP A 109 -4.89 21.03 -6.97
C ASP A 109 -5.95 20.64 -8.01
N GLY A 110 -5.86 19.44 -8.59
CA GLY A 110 -6.83 18.90 -9.54
C GLY A 110 -8.13 18.41 -8.91
N ALA A 111 -8.15 18.13 -7.60
CA ALA A 111 -9.30 17.56 -6.89
C ALA A 111 -10.56 18.42 -6.97
N ALA A 112 -10.41 19.75 -6.90
CA ALA A 112 -11.53 20.67 -6.99
C ALA A 112 -12.30 20.52 -8.31
N GLY A 113 -11.59 20.27 -9.43
CA GLY A 113 -12.20 20.03 -10.73
C GLY A 113 -12.94 18.69 -10.82
N VAL A 114 -12.45 17.67 -10.10
CA VAL A 114 -13.15 16.38 -10.01
C VAL A 114 -14.42 16.52 -9.17
N LEU A 115 -14.33 17.16 -8.01
CA LEU A 115 -15.46 17.37 -7.09
C LEU A 115 -16.60 18.24 -7.70
N ASP A 116 -16.27 19.21 -8.55
CA ASP A 116 -17.29 20.04 -9.22
C ASP A 116 -17.72 19.52 -10.60
N GLY A 117 -17.13 18.39 -11.04
CA GLY A 117 -17.44 17.73 -12.31
C GLY A 117 -16.89 18.44 -13.57
N SER A 118 -16.02 19.47 -13.41
CA SER A 118 -15.40 20.15 -14.53
C SER A 118 -14.23 19.34 -15.14
N THR A 119 -13.70 18.38 -14.38
CA THR A 119 -12.63 17.47 -14.79
C THR A 119 -13.04 16.04 -14.41
N THR A 120 -12.96 15.11 -15.36
CA THR A 120 -13.12 13.68 -15.07
C THR A 120 -11.85 13.15 -14.41
N HIS A 121 -12.00 12.35 -13.34
CA HIS A 121 -10.86 11.69 -12.71
C HIS A 121 -10.08 10.85 -13.74
N PRO A 122 -8.73 10.87 -13.77
CA PRO A 122 -7.94 10.19 -14.81
C PRO A 122 -8.23 8.68 -14.91
N ILE A 123 -8.49 8.00 -13.80
CA ILE A 123 -8.87 6.58 -13.82
C ILE A 123 -10.25 6.39 -14.46
N ALA A 124 -11.25 7.23 -14.13
CA ALA A 124 -12.54 7.16 -14.80
C ALA A 124 -12.42 7.41 -16.30
N THR A 125 -11.58 8.37 -16.71
CA THR A 125 -11.25 8.58 -18.13
C THR A 125 -10.66 7.32 -18.77
N ALA A 126 -9.75 6.64 -18.07
CA ALA A 126 -9.12 5.41 -18.54
C ALA A 126 -10.15 4.26 -18.67
N PHE A 127 -10.94 4.04 -17.63
CA PHE A 127 -11.93 2.96 -17.59
C PHE A 127 -13.03 3.15 -18.65
N ASN A 128 -13.55 4.37 -18.79
CA ASN A 128 -14.53 4.71 -19.83
C ASN A 128 -13.94 4.55 -21.24
N THR A 129 -12.64 4.89 -21.43
CA THR A 129 -11.96 4.72 -22.72
C THR A 129 -11.76 3.25 -23.09
N ILE A 130 -11.41 2.40 -22.12
CA ILE A 130 -11.24 0.95 -22.31
C ILE A 130 -12.62 0.29 -22.46
N GLY A 131 -13.66 0.83 -21.82
CA GLY A 131 -15.01 0.30 -21.77
C GLY A 131 -15.10 -0.84 -20.76
N TYR A 132 -14.85 -0.54 -19.48
CA TYR A 132 -15.17 -1.42 -18.39
C TYR A 132 -16.68 -1.55 -18.21
N ASP A 133 -17.14 -2.74 -17.84
CA ASP A 133 -18.56 -3.07 -17.66
C ASP A 133 -19.01 -3.00 -16.19
N ALA A 134 -18.09 -3.21 -15.25
CA ALA A 134 -18.32 -3.01 -13.80
C ALA A 134 -16.98 -2.85 -13.06
N GLN A 135 -17.03 -2.14 -11.93
CA GLN A 135 -15.94 -2.03 -10.97
C GLN A 135 -16.50 -2.30 -9.56
N VAL A 136 -15.72 -2.97 -8.70
CA VAL A 136 -15.98 -3.00 -7.26
C VAL A 136 -15.09 -1.96 -6.55
N VAL A 137 -15.54 -1.42 -5.43
CA VAL A 137 -14.67 -0.64 -4.54
C VAL A 137 -13.65 -1.54 -3.87
N GLY A 138 -12.37 -1.14 -3.87
CA GLY A 138 -11.37 -1.67 -2.96
C GLY A 138 -11.27 -0.81 -1.70
N ASN A 139 -10.26 -1.07 -0.86
CA ASN A 139 -10.06 -0.24 0.34
C ASN A 139 -9.49 1.14 0.00
N HIS A 140 -8.70 1.25 -1.04
CA HIS A 140 -8.09 2.51 -1.45
C HIS A 140 -9.03 3.46 -2.18
N GLU A 141 -10.23 3.07 -2.53
CA GLU A 141 -11.27 3.98 -3.00
C GLU A 141 -11.75 4.96 -1.91
N TYR A 142 -11.54 4.65 -0.63
CA TYR A 142 -11.97 5.48 0.50
C TYR A 142 -10.92 6.51 0.96
N ASN A 143 -9.66 6.41 0.52
CA ASN A 143 -8.55 7.22 1.01
C ASN A 143 -8.71 8.72 0.80
N TYR A 144 -9.47 9.15 -0.20
CA TYR A 144 -9.70 10.56 -0.53
C TYR A 144 -11.06 11.08 -0.03
N GLY A 145 -11.74 10.28 0.81
CA GLY A 145 -13.03 10.62 1.40
C GLY A 145 -14.22 10.35 0.50
N LEU A 146 -15.42 10.34 1.13
CA LEU A 146 -16.64 9.91 0.46
C LEU A 146 -17.13 10.89 -0.62
N ASP A 147 -16.83 12.18 -0.51
CA ASP A 147 -17.21 13.17 -1.52
C ASP A 147 -16.45 12.92 -2.85
N LEU A 148 -15.15 12.62 -2.77
CA LEU A 148 -14.37 12.29 -3.97
C LEU A 148 -14.79 10.93 -4.55
N LEU A 149 -14.98 9.93 -3.70
CA LEU A 149 -15.47 8.61 -4.12
C LEU A 149 -16.81 8.74 -4.86
N GLY A 150 -17.75 9.57 -4.35
CA GLY A 150 -19.01 9.86 -5.02
C GLY A 150 -18.81 10.51 -6.39
N ALA A 151 -17.97 11.57 -6.47
CA ALA A 151 -17.70 12.27 -7.73
C ALA A 151 -16.98 11.36 -8.75
N TYR A 152 -16.10 10.47 -8.29
CA TYR A 152 -15.47 9.45 -9.12
C TYR A 152 -16.51 8.47 -9.67
N GLY A 153 -17.35 7.88 -8.80
CA GLY A 153 -18.40 6.95 -9.20
C GLY A 153 -19.39 7.57 -10.19
N ASP A 154 -19.80 8.82 -9.97
CA ASP A 154 -20.67 9.57 -10.89
C ASP A 154 -20.03 9.82 -12.28
N SER A 155 -18.70 9.76 -12.39
CA SER A 155 -17.97 9.98 -13.64
C SER A 155 -17.66 8.68 -14.39
N LEU A 156 -17.92 7.51 -13.81
CA LEU A 156 -17.78 6.21 -14.48
C LEU A 156 -18.98 5.92 -15.39
N ASP A 157 -18.72 5.34 -16.55
CA ASP A 157 -19.77 4.75 -17.41
C ASP A 157 -20.26 3.40 -16.86
N ALA A 158 -19.40 2.70 -16.09
CA ALA A 158 -19.67 1.42 -15.43
C ALA A 158 -20.20 1.61 -14.00
N PRO A 159 -21.08 0.72 -13.48
CA PRO A 159 -21.50 0.76 -12.09
C PRO A 159 -20.34 0.46 -11.13
N LEU A 160 -20.31 1.19 -10.00
CA LEU A 160 -19.39 0.97 -8.88
C LEU A 160 -20.08 0.15 -7.80
N LEU A 161 -19.57 -1.06 -7.52
CA LEU A 161 -20.23 -2.08 -6.71
C LEU A 161 -19.64 -2.17 -5.29
N GLY A 162 -20.49 -2.61 -4.31
CA GLY A 162 -20.05 -2.83 -2.94
C GLY A 162 -21.13 -3.44 -2.05
N ALA A 163 -21.39 -4.74 -2.21
CA ALA A 163 -22.54 -5.44 -1.60
C ALA A 163 -22.48 -5.53 -0.06
N ASN A 164 -21.28 -5.46 0.53
CA ASN A 164 -21.10 -5.52 1.99
C ASN A 164 -20.85 -4.16 2.63
N VAL A 165 -20.96 -3.06 1.87
CA VAL A 165 -20.83 -1.70 2.38
C VAL A 165 -22.23 -1.14 2.66
N ILE A 166 -22.53 -0.87 3.92
CA ILE A 166 -23.87 -0.51 4.39
C ILE A 166 -23.87 0.92 4.93
N GLU A 167 -24.80 1.74 4.46
CA GLU A 167 -25.01 3.06 5.03
C GLU A 167 -25.64 2.94 6.42
N THR A 168 -24.95 3.39 7.47
CA THR A 168 -25.39 3.28 8.87
C THR A 168 -26.75 3.93 9.11
N ALA A 169 -27.05 5.03 8.41
CA ALA A 169 -28.28 5.80 8.60
C ALA A 169 -29.53 5.07 8.07
N THR A 170 -29.42 4.30 7.02
CA THR A 170 -30.53 3.61 6.32
C THR A 170 -30.55 2.11 6.56
N GLY A 171 -29.39 1.50 6.77
CA GLY A 171 -29.20 0.04 6.81
C GLY A 171 -29.26 -0.63 5.43
N GLU A 172 -29.23 0.16 4.35
CA GLU A 172 -29.22 -0.30 2.97
C GLU A 172 -27.77 -0.28 2.41
N PRO A 173 -27.45 -1.01 1.33
CA PRO A 173 -26.16 -0.91 0.68
C PRO A 173 -25.84 0.53 0.23
N TYR A 174 -24.60 0.97 0.48
CA TYR A 174 -24.12 2.30 0.09
C TYR A 174 -23.80 2.38 -1.41
N HIS A 175 -23.24 1.33 -1.96
CA HIS A 175 -23.02 1.11 -3.39
C HIS A 175 -24.03 0.08 -3.91
N ASP A 176 -24.21 -0.01 -5.23
CA ASP A 176 -25.00 -1.09 -5.80
C ASP A 176 -24.37 -2.43 -5.41
N PRO A 177 -25.15 -3.38 -4.88
CA PRO A 177 -24.59 -4.66 -4.42
C PRO A 177 -24.15 -5.56 -5.58
N TYR A 178 -24.82 -5.46 -6.72
CA TYR A 178 -24.52 -6.20 -7.94
C TYR A 178 -25.06 -5.47 -9.17
N THR A 179 -24.62 -5.90 -10.34
CA THR A 179 -25.19 -5.50 -11.64
C THR A 179 -25.46 -6.72 -12.52
N LEU A 180 -26.40 -6.56 -13.45
CA LEU A 180 -26.69 -7.54 -14.49
C LEU A 180 -26.20 -7.00 -15.83
N ILE A 181 -25.25 -7.69 -16.46
CA ILE A 181 -24.69 -7.33 -17.73
C ILE A 181 -25.33 -8.23 -18.81
N GLU A 182 -26.15 -7.63 -19.67
CA GLU A 182 -26.78 -8.32 -20.78
C GLU A 182 -25.88 -8.30 -22.02
N ARG A 183 -25.71 -9.45 -22.69
CA ARG A 183 -24.99 -9.59 -23.97
C ARG A 183 -25.81 -10.40 -24.94
N THR A 184 -25.70 -10.07 -26.23
CA THR A 184 -26.32 -10.87 -27.31
C THR A 184 -25.20 -11.52 -28.12
N ILE A 185 -24.84 -12.76 -27.81
CA ILE A 185 -23.76 -13.52 -28.43
C ILE A 185 -24.37 -14.48 -29.46
N ASP A 186 -23.96 -14.37 -30.73
CA ASP A 186 -24.50 -15.17 -31.84
C ASP A 186 -26.05 -15.14 -31.94
N GLY A 187 -26.65 -14.00 -31.56
CA GLY A 187 -28.10 -13.79 -31.57
C GLY A 187 -28.87 -14.46 -30.44
N LYS A 188 -28.17 -14.83 -29.36
CA LYS A 188 -28.74 -15.40 -28.12
C LYS A 188 -28.37 -14.47 -26.97
N ASP A 189 -29.36 -14.21 -26.10
CA ASP A 189 -29.18 -13.33 -24.95
C ASP A 189 -28.58 -14.12 -23.79
N VAL A 190 -27.53 -13.57 -23.19
CA VAL A 190 -26.83 -14.09 -22.01
C VAL A 190 -26.77 -12.98 -20.98
N THR A 191 -27.09 -13.31 -19.72
CA THR A 191 -27.04 -12.39 -18.59
C THR A 191 -25.93 -12.82 -17.62
N VAL A 192 -25.00 -11.91 -17.34
CA VAL A 192 -23.92 -12.10 -16.35
C VAL A 192 -24.20 -11.25 -15.13
N GLY A 193 -24.37 -11.88 -13.99
CA GLY A 193 -24.51 -11.21 -12.70
C GLY A 193 -23.13 -10.97 -12.06
N VAL A 194 -22.82 -9.74 -11.73
CA VAL A 194 -21.53 -9.34 -11.11
C VAL A 194 -21.82 -8.75 -9.74
N ILE A 195 -21.26 -9.37 -8.68
CA ILE A 195 -21.40 -8.94 -7.28
C ILE A 195 -20.07 -8.35 -6.82
N GLY A 196 -20.09 -7.22 -6.09
CA GLY A 196 -18.90 -6.56 -5.55
C GLY A 196 -18.75 -6.73 -4.04
N LEU A 197 -17.56 -7.09 -3.55
CA LEU A 197 -17.24 -7.23 -2.13
C LEU A 197 -15.90 -6.57 -1.83
N VAL A 198 -15.77 -5.92 -0.67
CA VAL A 198 -14.54 -5.26 -0.22
C VAL A 198 -14.16 -5.67 1.20
N THR A 199 -12.86 -5.73 1.48
CA THR A 199 -12.33 -6.04 2.82
C THR A 199 -12.87 -5.08 3.89
N PRO A 200 -13.29 -5.58 5.07
CA PRO A 200 -13.73 -4.71 6.17
C PRO A 200 -12.59 -3.93 6.84
N GLY A 201 -11.34 -4.14 6.42
CA GLY A 201 -10.18 -3.39 6.89
C GLY A 201 -10.27 -1.87 6.69
N VAL A 202 -11.07 -1.41 5.74
CA VAL A 202 -11.43 0.02 5.54
C VAL A 202 -11.86 0.70 6.83
N ARG A 203 -12.58 0.01 7.73
CA ARG A 203 -13.00 0.54 9.04
C ARG A 203 -11.85 0.97 9.95
N ILE A 204 -10.65 0.43 9.71
CA ILE A 204 -9.43 0.78 10.43
C ILE A 204 -8.66 1.84 9.65
N TRP A 205 -8.41 1.57 8.37
CA TRP A 205 -7.48 2.37 7.57
C TRP A 205 -8.03 3.75 7.23
N ASP A 206 -9.35 3.83 6.94
CA ASP A 206 -10.06 5.04 6.56
C ASP A 206 -11.12 5.49 7.57
N LYS A 207 -10.91 5.09 8.85
CA LYS A 207 -11.82 5.38 9.95
C LYS A 207 -12.30 6.83 9.96
N GLN A 208 -11.44 7.78 9.67
CA GLN A 208 -11.75 9.21 9.64
C GLN A 208 -12.87 9.59 8.65
N TYR A 209 -13.07 8.81 7.59
CA TYR A 209 -14.09 9.07 6.56
C TYR A 209 -15.33 8.20 6.72
N VAL A 210 -15.18 7.00 7.30
CA VAL A 210 -16.27 6.00 7.29
C VAL A 210 -16.91 5.79 8.66
N ASP A 211 -16.26 6.15 9.79
CA ASP A 211 -16.78 5.90 11.14
C ASP A 211 -18.12 6.59 11.38
N GLY A 212 -19.12 5.84 11.81
CA GLY A 212 -20.49 6.32 12.01
C GLY A 212 -21.29 6.62 10.73
N VAL A 213 -20.69 6.51 9.55
CA VAL A 213 -21.33 6.71 8.24
C VAL A 213 -21.55 5.38 7.53
N LEU A 214 -20.53 4.54 7.47
CA LEU A 214 -20.57 3.24 6.79
C LEU A 214 -20.25 2.09 7.77
N GLU A 215 -20.90 0.96 7.53
CA GLU A 215 -20.59 -0.33 8.13
C GLU A 215 -20.12 -1.30 7.03
N PHE A 216 -19.14 -2.12 7.34
CA PHE A 216 -18.62 -3.15 6.41
C PHE A 216 -18.93 -4.53 6.99
N GLN A 217 -19.79 -5.24 6.31
CA GLN A 217 -20.19 -6.59 6.71
C GLN A 217 -19.09 -7.60 6.34
N ASP A 218 -19.11 -8.76 7.02
CA ASP A 218 -18.28 -9.91 6.63
C ASP A 218 -18.57 -10.32 5.19
N MET A 219 -17.51 -10.43 4.37
CA MET A 219 -17.64 -10.68 2.94
C MET A 219 -18.26 -12.04 2.61
N VAL A 220 -17.95 -13.09 3.40
CA VAL A 220 -18.50 -14.41 3.20
C VAL A 220 -20.00 -14.43 3.50
N GLU A 221 -20.43 -13.74 4.56
CA GLU A 221 -21.85 -13.65 4.89
C GLU A 221 -22.62 -12.79 3.87
N ALA A 222 -22.02 -11.70 3.40
CA ALA A 222 -22.60 -10.90 2.32
C ALA A 222 -22.71 -11.69 1.01
N ALA A 223 -21.68 -12.47 0.62
CA ALA A 223 -21.74 -13.35 -0.53
C ALA A 223 -22.87 -14.39 -0.41
N LYS A 224 -23.03 -15.02 0.77
CA LYS A 224 -24.15 -15.97 1.04
C LYS A 224 -25.53 -15.30 0.92
N GLN A 225 -25.62 -14.00 1.16
CA GLN A 225 -26.87 -13.25 0.99
C GLN A 225 -27.16 -12.95 -0.48
N TRP A 226 -26.17 -12.46 -1.23
CA TRP A 226 -26.40 -11.89 -2.55
C TRP A 226 -26.28 -12.91 -3.69
N VAL A 227 -25.37 -13.92 -3.62
CA VAL A 227 -25.22 -14.93 -4.67
C VAL A 227 -26.53 -15.64 -5.00
N PRO A 228 -27.34 -16.14 -4.03
CA PRO A 228 -28.59 -16.83 -4.36
C PRO A 228 -29.67 -15.90 -4.94
N ILE A 229 -29.54 -14.59 -4.83
CA ILE A 229 -30.44 -13.62 -5.46
C ILE A 229 -30.05 -13.48 -6.92
N VAL A 230 -28.74 -13.24 -7.20
CA VAL A 230 -28.22 -13.02 -8.53
C VAL A 230 -28.33 -14.28 -9.40
N GLU A 231 -28.11 -15.48 -8.83
CA GLU A 231 -28.25 -16.79 -9.51
C GLU A 231 -29.66 -16.98 -10.09
N GLN A 232 -30.70 -16.31 -9.54
CA GLN A 232 -32.07 -16.40 -10.07
C GLN A 232 -32.31 -15.47 -11.27
N GLU A 233 -31.40 -14.53 -11.53
CA GLU A 233 -31.55 -13.47 -12.54
C GLU A 233 -30.46 -13.55 -13.64
N ALA A 234 -29.42 -14.38 -13.45
CA ALA A 234 -28.26 -14.46 -14.32
C ALA A 234 -27.98 -15.91 -14.77
N ASP A 235 -27.37 -16.04 -15.95
CA ASP A 235 -26.86 -17.30 -16.51
C ASP A 235 -25.45 -17.64 -15.98
N VAL A 236 -24.68 -16.61 -15.60
CA VAL A 236 -23.31 -16.71 -15.05
C VAL A 236 -23.21 -15.80 -13.85
N VAL A 237 -22.64 -16.28 -12.75
CA VAL A 237 -22.40 -15.50 -11.53
C VAL A 237 -20.91 -15.25 -11.33
N VAL A 238 -20.52 -13.98 -11.34
CA VAL A 238 -19.16 -13.50 -11.09
C VAL A 238 -19.13 -12.73 -9.77
N VAL A 239 -18.17 -13.04 -8.91
CA VAL A 239 -17.92 -12.26 -7.69
C VAL A 239 -16.58 -11.56 -7.83
N LEU A 240 -16.62 -10.23 -7.80
CA LEU A 240 -15.45 -9.38 -7.61
C LEU A 240 -15.26 -9.21 -6.11
N ALA A 241 -14.20 -9.78 -5.57
CA ALA A 241 -13.92 -9.71 -4.14
C ALA A 241 -12.56 -9.06 -3.91
N HIS A 242 -12.57 -7.79 -3.49
CA HIS A 242 -11.35 -7.08 -3.17
C HIS A 242 -10.81 -7.57 -1.82
N THR A 243 -10.17 -8.75 -1.86
CA THR A 243 -9.58 -9.48 -0.72
C THR A 243 -8.60 -10.52 -1.25
N GLY A 244 -7.57 -10.84 -0.47
CA GLY A 244 -6.63 -11.92 -0.75
C GLY A 244 -7.07 -13.28 -0.20
N GLU A 245 -6.29 -14.33 -0.49
CA GLU A 245 -6.47 -15.64 0.14
C GLU A 245 -6.05 -15.57 1.61
N GLY A 246 -6.92 -16.04 2.51
CA GLY A 246 -6.66 -16.11 3.94
C GLY A 246 -5.88 -17.37 4.35
N THR A 247 -5.43 -17.37 5.60
CA THR A 247 -4.74 -18.50 6.23
C THR A 247 -5.69 -19.42 7.00
N VAL A 248 -6.95 -19.00 7.22
CA VAL A 248 -7.95 -19.80 7.92
C VAL A 248 -8.35 -20.97 7.03
N PRO A 249 -8.30 -22.24 7.51
CA PRO A 249 -8.77 -23.37 6.73
C PRO A 249 -10.23 -23.19 6.32
N ASP A 250 -10.53 -23.52 5.06
CA ASP A 250 -11.85 -23.26 4.44
C ASP A 250 -13.04 -23.78 5.27
N ALA A 251 -12.88 -24.94 5.92
CA ALA A 251 -13.92 -25.56 6.73
C ALA A 251 -14.05 -24.97 8.15
N ASP A 252 -13.06 -24.21 8.62
CA ASP A 252 -12.98 -23.65 9.98
C ASP A 252 -13.32 -22.16 10.01
N TYR A 253 -13.73 -21.59 8.86
CA TYR A 253 -14.09 -20.16 8.77
C TYR A 253 -15.26 -19.80 9.70
N ALA A 254 -15.09 -18.72 10.43
CA ALA A 254 -16.13 -18.09 11.21
C ALA A 254 -16.16 -16.58 10.89
N ALA A 255 -17.35 -16.05 10.66
CA ALA A 255 -17.55 -14.63 10.41
C ALA A 255 -17.01 -13.79 11.59
N ALA A 256 -16.30 -12.72 11.28
CA ALA A 256 -15.77 -11.77 12.25
C ALA A 256 -15.70 -10.37 11.63
N ASP A 257 -15.71 -9.36 12.49
CA ASP A 257 -15.81 -7.95 12.09
C ASP A 257 -14.66 -7.45 11.20
N LEU A 258 -13.50 -8.13 11.24
CA LEU A 258 -12.28 -7.70 10.55
C LEU A 258 -11.56 -8.86 9.85
N ASN A 259 -12.29 -9.77 9.23
CA ASN A 259 -11.71 -10.80 8.36
C ASN A 259 -11.23 -10.16 7.05
N GLU A 260 -9.95 -9.82 6.98
CA GLU A 260 -9.35 -9.08 5.87
C GLU A 260 -9.18 -9.95 4.61
N ASN A 261 -8.58 -11.14 4.75
CA ASN A 261 -8.23 -12.01 3.64
C ASN A 261 -9.07 -13.30 3.69
N VAL A 262 -10.06 -13.44 2.81
CA VAL A 262 -11.07 -14.52 2.85
C VAL A 262 -11.46 -15.04 1.47
N LEU A 263 -10.69 -14.78 0.42
CA LEU A 263 -11.02 -15.19 -0.95
C LEU A 263 -11.26 -16.71 -1.07
N ASN A 264 -10.38 -17.52 -0.47
CA ASN A 264 -10.54 -18.97 -0.41
C ASN A 264 -11.81 -19.40 0.36
N ASN A 265 -12.17 -18.65 1.41
CA ASN A 265 -13.36 -18.95 2.21
C ASN A 265 -14.66 -18.62 1.46
N ILE A 266 -14.68 -17.53 0.65
CA ILE A 266 -15.80 -17.22 -0.26
C ILE A 266 -15.97 -18.38 -1.24
N GLY A 267 -14.91 -18.75 -1.98
CA GLY A 267 -14.95 -19.82 -2.97
C GLY A 267 -15.35 -21.18 -2.41
N TYR A 268 -15.05 -21.47 -1.13
CA TYR A 268 -15.42 -22.70 -0.47
C TYR A 268 -16.82 -22.68 0.15
N GLN A 269 -17.20 -21.56 0.84
CA GLN A 269 -18.41 -21.50 1.67
C GLN A 269 -19.68 -21.14 0.88
N VAL A 270 -19.54 -20.55 -0.33
CA VAL A 270 -20.66 -19.95 -1.06
C VAL A 270 -20.94 -20.74 -2.34
N PRO A 271 -22.03 -21.53 -2.40
CA PRO A 271 -22.49 -22.16 -3.65
C PRO A 271 -23.04 -21.14 -4.65
N GLY A 272 -23.04 -21.50 -5.94
CA GLY A 272 -23.64 -20.74 -7.03
C GLY A 272 -22.69 -19.67 -7.65
N ILE A 273 -21.39 -19.66 -7.30
CA ILE A 273 -20.39 -18.81 -7.93
C ILE A 273 -19.71 -19.58 -9.06
N ASP A 274 -19.65 -19.02 -10.28
CA ASP A 274 -18.90 -19.60 -11.40
C ASP A 274 -17.46 -19.08 -11.42
N VAL A 275 -17.29 -17.74 -11.28
CA VAL A 275 -15.98 -17.07 -11.31
C VAL A 275 -15.81 -16.17 -10.09
N LEU A 276 -14.67 -16.30 -9.44
CA LEU A 276 -14.25 -15.48 -8.30
C LEU A 276 -12.96 -14.73 -8.65
N ILE A 277 -13.01 -13.40 -8.65
CA ILE A 277 -11.87 -12.54 -8.95
C ILE A 277 -11.39 -11.90 -7.66
N GLY A 278 -10.13 -12.14 -7.30
CA GLY A 278 -9.48 -11.63 -6.10
C GLY A 278 -8.57 -10.42 -6.37
N GLY A 279 -8.15 -9.74 -5.29
CA GLY A 279 -7.26 -8.58 -5.31
C GLY A 279 -6.59 -8.35 -3.96
N HIS A 280 -6.29 -7.08 -3.63
CA HIS A 280 -5.81 -6.61 -2.32
C HIS A 280 -4.41 -7.11 -1.92
N SER A 281 -4.12 -8.38 -2.10
CA SER A 281 -2.86 -9.00 -1.69
C SER A 281 -1.72 -8.86 -2.71
N HIS A 282 -1.96 -8.20 -3.84
CA HIS A 282 -0.98 -7.95 -4.92
C HIS A 282 -0.31 -9.24 -5.43
N LEU A 283 -1.06 -10.34 -5.55
CA LEU A 283 -0.53 -11.62 -5.99
C LEU A 283 -0.90 -11.93 -7.44
N ASP A 284 0.02 -12.55 -8.15
CA ASP A 284 -0.25 -13.14 -9.46
C ASP A 284 -0.70 -14.60 -9.30
N ASN A 285 -2.00 -14.81 -9.39
CA ASN A 285 -2.62 -16.13 -9.32
C ASN A 285 -3.60 -16.31 -10.49
N PRO A 286 -3.10 -16.59 -11.67
CA PRO A 286 -3.92 -16.54 -12.89
C PRO A 286 -5.03 -17.57 -12.94
N SER A 287 -4.93 -18.70 -12.22
CA SER A 287 -5.96 -19.74 -12.26
C SER A 287 -5.88 -20.71 -11.08
N LYS A 288 -6.96 -20.83 -10.33
CA LYS A 288 -7.13 -21.82 -9.25
C LYS A 288 -8.58 -22.33 -9.22
N LEU A 289 -8.76 -23.62 -9.01
CA LEU A 289 -10.08 -24.23 -8.87
C LEU A 289 -10.36 -24.54 -7.41
N TYR A 290 -11.53 -24.12 -6.95
CA TYR A 290 -12.12 -24.54 -5.68
C TYR A 290 -13.25 -25.54 -5.93
N THR A 291 -13.54 -26.35 -4.92
CA THR A 291 -14.77 -27.12 -4.83
C THR A 291 -15.48 -26.65 -3.56
N ASN A 292 -16.66 -26.06 -3.72
CA ASN A 292 -17.43 -25.51 -2.62
C ASN A 292 -18.12 -26.59 -1.76
N VAL A 293 -18.78 -26.17 -0.69
CA VAL A 293 -19.50 -27.05 0.25
C VAL A 293 -20.64 -27.83 -0.40
N ALA A 294 -21.19 -27.40 -1.54
CA ALA A 294 -22.20 -28.10 -2.33
C ALA A 294 -21.60 -29.11 -3.31
N GLY A 295 -20.28 -29.09 -3.50
CA GLY A 295 -19.54 -29.93 -4.45
C GLY A 295 -19.45 -29.32 -5.86
N GLU A 296 -19.78 -28.06 -6.04
CA GLU A 296 -19.67 -27.30 -7.29
C GLU A 296 -18.26 -26.75 -7.47
N GLN A 297 -17.86 -26.54 -8.71
CA GLN A 297 -16.55 -25.93 -9.03
C GLN A 297 -16.68 -24.41 -9.11
N VAL A 298 -15.65 -23.71 -8.65
CA VAL A 298 -15.49 -22.25 -8.76
C VAL A 298 -14.12 -21.97 -9.35
N LEU A 299 -14.05 -21.19 -10.44
CA LEU A 299 -12.78 -20.74 -11.00
C LEU A 299 -12.38 -19.44 -10.33
N MET A 300 -11.24 -19.43 -9.64
CA MET A 300 -10.65 -18.24 -9.06
C MET A 300 -9.47 -17.75 -9.89
N THR A 301 -9.34 -16.42 -10.02
CA THR A 301 -8.19 -15.73 -10.60
C THR A 301 -7.88 -14.47 -9.80
N GLN A 302 -6.60 -14.05 -9.79
CA GLN A 302 -6.14 -12.76 -9.26
C GLN A 302 -5.07 -12.20 -10.20
N PRO A 303 -5.33 -11.06 -10.88
CA PRO A 303 -4.52 -10.57 -12.00
C PRO A 303 -3.37 -9.63 -11.59
N ASN A 304 -2.61 -9.96 -10.52
CA ASN A 304 -1.49 -9.15 -10.07
C ASN A 304 -1.94 -7.72 -9.61
N TYR A 305 -1.15 -6.67 -9.88
CA TYR A 305 -1.41 -5.27 -9.51
C TYR A 305 -0.78 -4.30 -10.54
N TRP A 306 -1.11 -3.00 -10.50
CA TRP A 306 -0.56 -1.89 -11.32
C TRP A 306 -0.69 -2.08 -12.84
N GLY A 307 -1.65 -2.91 -13.26
CA GLY A 307 -1.75 -3.24 -14.68
C GLY A 307 -0.55 -4.01 -15.21
N GLN A 308 0.17 -4.77 -14.37
CA GLN A 308 1.21 -5.72 -14.80
C GLN A 308 0.62 -6.88 -15.57
N SER A 309 -0.62 -7.27 -15.25
CA SER A 309 -1.40 -8.25 -15.99
C SER A 309 -2.89 -8.00 -15.91
N ALA A 310 -3.65 -8.61 -16.81
CA ALA A 310 -5.08 -8.84 -16.69
C ALA A 310 -5.35 -10.33 -16.74
N SER A 311 -6.40 -10.78 -16.06
CA SER A 311 -6.92 -12.14 -16.22
C SER A 311 -7.82 -12.23 -17.45
N GLU A 312 -7.60 -13.21 -18.31
CA GLU A 312 -8.54 -13.60 -19.35
C GLU A 312 -9.18 -14.91 -18.94
N VAL A 313 -10.48 -14.87 -18.67
CA VAL A 313 -11.30 -16.05 -18.31
C VAL A 313 -12.17 -16.43 -19.48
N THR A 314 -12.07 -17.68 -19.95
CA THR A 314 -12.92 -18.23 -21.00
C THR A 314 -13.94 -19.18 -20.42
N LEU A 315 -15.21 -18.90 -20.68
CA LEU A 315 -16.36 -19.70 -20.28
C LEU A 315 -17.07 -20.25 -21.52
N ASN A 316 -17.32 -21.57 -21.53
CA ASN A 316 -18.18 -22.17 -22.50
C ASN A 316 -19.58 -22.36 -21.86
N LEU A 317 -20.60 -21.87 -22.52
CA LEU A 317 -21.97 -21.89 -22.03
C LEU A 317 -22.81 -22.89 -22.83
N LEU A 318 -23.60 -23.69 -22.12
CA LEU A 318 -24.57 -24.62 -22.70
C LEU A 318 -25.99 -24.08 -22.44
N PRO A 319 -26.95 -24.38 -23.34
CA PRO A 319 -28.35 -24.09 -23.07
C PRO A 319 -28.82 -24.82 -21.80
N ASP A 320 -29.36 -24.09 -20.84
CA ASP A 320 -30.01 -24.67 -19.66
C ASP A 320 -31.41 -25.22 -20.08
N PRO A 321 -31.75 -26.47 -19.73
CA PRO A 321 -33.09 -27.00 -19.93
C PRO A 321 -34.24 -26.21 -19.28
N ALA A 322 -33.92 -25.41 -18.24
CA ALA A 322 -34.88 -24.52 -17.58
C ALA A 322 -35.07 -23.17 -18.31
N GLY A 323 -34.18 -22.85 -19.26
CA GLY A 323 -34.12 -21.62 -20.04
C GLY A 323 -32.88 -20.79 -19.70
N GLY A 324 -32.33 -20.08 -20.69
CA GLY A 324 -31.06 -19.40 -20.58
C GLY A 324 -29.86 -20.32 -20.80
N PHE A 325 -28.74 -20.04 -20.11
CA PHE A 325 -27.47 -20.75 -20.26
C PHE A 325 -26.90 -21.16 -18.89
N GLU A 326 -26.03 -22.16 -18.91
CA GLU A 326 -25.21 -22.59 -17.76
C GLU A 326 -23.76 -22.81 -18.20
N VAL A 327 -22.82 -22.65 -17.28
CA VAL A 327 -21.38 -22.85 -17.53
C VAL A 327 -21.09 -24.35 -17.71
N ASP A 328 -20.40 -24.71 -18.82
CA ASP A 328 -19.98 -26.08 -19.06
C ASP A 328 -18.72 -26.44 -18.25
N TRP A 329 -18.90 -27.08 -17.12
CA TRP A 329 -17.81 -27.59 -16.28
C TRP A 329 -17.26 -28.95 -16.74
N THR A 330 -17.59 -29.39 -17.95
CA THR A 330 -17.28 -30.78 -18.40
C THR A 330 -16.04 -30.84 -19.29
N GLY A 331 -15.06 -31.64 -18.91
CA GLY A 331 -13.95 -32.05 -19.75
C GLY A 331 -13.06 -30.91 -20.21
N GLN A 332 -12.94 -30.67 -21.52
CA GLN A 332 -12.12 -29.63 -22.13
C GLN A 332 -12.85 -28.29 -22.28
N ASN A 333 -14.13 -28.27 -22.01
CA ASN A 333 -14.95 -27.06 -22.07
C ASN A 333 -15.03 -26.35 -20.72
N ALA A 334 -14.52 -26.96 -19.65
CA ALA A 334 -14.51 -26.36 -18.33
C ALA A 334 -13.80 -24.98 -18.37
N PRO A 335 -14.24 -24.01 -17.56
CA PRO A 335 -13.65 -22.68 -17.49
C PRO A 335 -12.14 -22.70 -17.35
N THR A 336 -11.49 -21.78 -18.04
CA THR A 336 -10.03 -21.57 -17.97
C THR A 336 -9.72 -20.11 -17.74
N ALA A 337 -8.61 -19.84 -17.03
CA ALA A 337 -8.09 -18.49 -16.89
C ALA A 337 -6.60 -18.47 -17.21
N VAL A 338 -6.16 -17.38 -17.83
CA VAL A 338 -4.75 -17.11 -18.15
C VAL A 338 -4.42 -15.65 -17.88
N GLY A 339 -3.16 -15.38 -17.49
CA GLY A 339 -2.67 -14.02 -17.37
C GLY A 339 -2.31 -13.42 -18.73
N ARG A 340 -2.71 -12.17 -18.97
CA ARG A 340 -2.26 -11.32 -20.07
C ARG A 340 -1.31 -10.28 -19.51
N TYR A 341 0.00 -10.48 -19.69
CA TYR A 341 1.04 -9.67 -19.04
C TYR A 341 1.45 -8.48 -19.88
N ALA A 342 1.51 -7.30 -19.27
CA ALA A 342 1.91 -6.04 -19.91
C ALA A 342 3.29 -6.11 -20.57
N VAL A 343 4.22 -6.87 -20.00
CA VAL A 343 5.57 -7.09 -20.55
C VAL A 343 5.57 -7.81 -21.91
N ASP A 344 4.53 -8.58 -22.22
CA ASP A 344 4.37 -9.30 -23.48
C ASP A 344 3.66 -8.45 -24.55
N ILE A 345 3.11 -7.28 -24.17
CA ILE A 345 2.35 -6.39 -25.05
C ILE A 345 3.28 -5.29 -25.57
N ALA A 346 3.50 -5.30 -26.88
CA ALA A 346 4.51 -4.44 -27.49
C ALA A 346 4.11 -2.95 -27.56
N ASN A 347 2.82 -2.64 -27.65
CA ASN A 347 2.34 -1.29 -27.89
C ASN A 347 1.31 -0.87 -26.84
N GLU A 348 1.28 0.41 -26.53
CA GLU A 348 0.24 1.04 -25.76
C GLU A 348 -0.96 1.40 -26.64
N GLN A 349 -2.18 1.36 -26.09
CA GLN A 349 -3.39 1.77 -26.80
C GLN A 349 -3.39 3.28 -27.02
N ALA A 350 -3.29 3.71 -28.27
CA ALA A 350 -3.15 5.12 -28.63
C ALA A 350 -4.35 6.00 -28.21
N ALA A 351 -5.56 5.44 -28.13
CA ALA A 351 -6.75 6.15 -27.69
C ALA A 351 -6.64 6.53 -26.21
N LEU A 352 -6.26 5.58 -25.36
CA LEU A 352 -6.08 5.80 -23.93
C LEU A 352 -4.90 6.74 -23.66
N VAL A 353 -3.75 6.53 -24.30
CA VAL A 353 -2.60 7.44 -24.23
C VAL A 353 -3.02 8.87 -24.53
N GLY A 354 -3.83 9.08 -25.58
CA GLY A 354 -4.31 10.41 -25.96
C GLY A 354 -5.34 10.99 -24.98
N ALA A 355 -6.20 10.15 -24.39
CA ALA A 355 -7.29 10.59 -23.53
C ALA A 355 -6.80 11.17 -22.20
N VAL A 356 -5.70 10.63 -21.64
CA VAL A 356 -5.14 11.05 -20.34
C VAL A 356 -3.80 11.82 -20.45
N ALA A 357 -3.39 12.21 -21.67
CA ALA A 357 -2.10 12.85 -21.90
C ALA A 357 -1.94 14.19 -21.15
N GLU A 358 -2.99 14.99 -21.07
CA GLU A 358 -2.96 16.29 -20.37
C GLU A 358 -2.79 16.10 -18.86
N GLN A 359 -3.56 15.15 -18.28
CA GLN A 359 -3.45 14.85 -16.84
C GLN A 359 -2.07 14.28 -16.49
N HIS A 360 -1.54 13.38 -17.32
CA HIS A 360 -0.19 12.85 -17.18
C HIS A 360 0.88 13.96 -17.19
N GLN A 361 0.84 14.85 -18.18
CA GLN A 361 1.83 15.93 -18.27
C GLN A 361 1.70 16.92 -17.11
N THR A 362 0.47 17.27 -16.72
CA THR A 362 0.22 18.14 -15.57
C THR A 362 0.82 17.55 -14.29
N THR A 363 0.70 16.25 -14.11
CA THR A 363 1.29 15.56 -12.96
C THR A 363 2.82 15.59 -13.01
N ILE A 364 3.43 15.35 -14.16
CA ILE A 364 4.90 15.45 -14.34
C ILE A 364 5.38 16.87 -13.99
N ASP A 365 4.73 17.88 -14.53
CA ASP A 365 5.11 19.28 -14.28
C ASP A 365 5.00 19.61 -12.79
N TYR A 366 3.98 19.11 -12.13
CA TYR A 366 3.74 19.33 -10.72
C TYR A 366 4.77 18.63 -9.82
N VAL A 367 5.06 17.32 -10.01
CA VAL A 367 6.03 16.61 -9.18
C VAL A 367 7.44 17.19 -9.29
N ASN A 368 7.74 17.81 -10.43
CA ASN A 368 9.01 18.46 -10.70
C ASN A 368 9.10 19.91 -10.18
N THR A 369 8.07 20.41 -9.46
CA THR A 369 8.11 21.74 -8.86
C THR A 369 9.12 21.80 -7.71
N PRO A 370 10.14 22.69 -7.78
CA PRO A 370 11.09 22.86 -6.69
C PRO A 370 10.41 23.48 -5.45
N VAL A 371 10.70 22.96 -4.27
CA VAL A 371 10.15 23.44 -2.99
C VAL A 371 11.23 23.98 -2.04
N ALA A 372 12.44 23.41 -2.05
CA ALA A 372 13.53 23.82 -1.15
C ALA A 372 14.90 23.50 -1.76
N THR A 373 15.95 23.86 -1.03
CA THR A 373 17.33 23.48 -1.33
C THR A 373 17.92 22.71 -0.14
N SER A 374 18.41 21.49 -0.34
CA SER A 374 19.12 20.74 0.70
C SER A 374 20.60 21.09 0.70
N THR A 375 21.17 21.31 1.90
CA THR A 375 22.60 21.63 2.06
C THR A 375 23.52 20.44 1.83
N THR A 376 23.00 19.23 1.89
CA THR A 376 23.73 17.96 1.65
C THR A 376 22.76 16.87 1.16
N ALA A 377 23.30 15.80 0.59
CA ALA A 377 22.48 14.64 0.21
C ALA A 377 21.97 13.88 1.45
N LEU A 378 20.65 13.58 1.50
CA LEU A 378 20.01 12.85 2.58
C LEU A 378 19.38 11.55 2.03
N PRO A 379 20.10 10.42 2.04
CA PRO A 379 19.59 9.15 1.53
C PRO A 379 18.81 8.38 2.60
N ALA A 380 17.77 7.64 2.18
CA ALA A 380 16.98 6.73 3.03
C ALA A 380 17.50 5.28 3.04
N SER A 381 18.53 4.96 2.27
CA SER A 381 18.94 3.56 2.02
C SER A 381 19.36 2.78 3.27
N SER A 382 19.80 3.44 4.34
CA SER A 382 20.16 2.82 5.64
C SER A 382 19.11 3.05 6.74
N SER A 383 18.04 3.78 6.47
CA SER A 383 17.05 4.20 7.50
C SER A 383 16.36 3.04 8.22
N ARG A 384 16.39 1.84 7.63
CA ARG A 384 15.85 0.62 8.26
C ARG A 384 16.67 0.14 9.47
N TYR A 385 17.92 0.55 9.60
CA TYR A 385 18.85 0.02 10.61
C TYR A 385 19.84 1.06 11.16
N GLU A 386 19.80 2.28 10.65
CA GLU A 386 20.57 3.42 11.13
C GLU A 386 19.65 4.62 11.34
N ASP A 387 19.94 5.43 12.34
CA ASP A 387 19.32 6.71 12.54
C ASP A 387 19.78 7.68 11.45
N THR A 388 18.85 8.25 10.69
CA THR A 388 19.16 9.03 9.51
C THR A 388 18.41 10.37 9.48
N ALA A 389 19.10 11.40 9.01
CA ALA A 389 18.55 12.75 8.92
C ALA A 389 17.27 12.83 8.05
N ILE A 390 17.11 11.94 7.06
CA ILE A 390 15.93 11.97 6.20
C ILE A 390 14.67 11.47 6.95
N ILE A 391 14.81 10.54 7.89
CA ILE A 391 13.69 10.10 8.76
C ILE A 391 13.44 11.14 9.85
N ASP A 392 14.50 11.75 10.40
CA ASP A 392 14.34 12.84 11.35
C ASP A 392 13.73 14.10 10.74
N PHE A 393 13.84 14.31 9.43
CA PHE A 393 13.09 15.34 8.74
C PHE A 393 11.57 15.14 8.90
N ILE A 394 11.07 13.91 8.72
CA ILE A 394 9.65 13.58 8.95
C ILE A 394 9.30 13.81 10.42
N ASN A 395 10.07 13.21 11.33
CA ASN A 395 9.84 13.29 12.77
C ASN A 395 9.81 14.74 13.28
N ASN A 396 10.74 15.58 12.81
CA ASN A 396 10.82 16.97 13.20
C ASN A 396 9.58 17.77 12.77
N VAL A 397 9.13 17.59 11.52
CA VAL A 397 7.95 18.31 11.01
C VAL A 397 6.69 17.91 11.77
N GLN A 398 6.51 16.60 12.00
CA GLN A 398 5.38 16.10 12.78
C GLN A 398 5.41 16.64 14.23
N ALA A 399 6.57 16.57 14.88
CA ALA A 399 6.71 17.06 16.26
C ALA A 399 6.47 18.57 16.37
N GLU A 400 7.08 19.39 15.49
CA GLU A 400 6.86 20.85 15.48
C GLU A 400 5.38 21.20 15.23
N THR A 401 4.69 20.47 14.36
CA THR A 401 3.27 20.72 14.05
C THR A 401 2.39 20.43 15.27
N VAL A 402 2.59 19.28 15.93
CA VAL A 402 1.80 18.91 17.12
C VAL A 402 2.14 19.82 18.29
N ASP A 403 3.43 20.11 18.54
CA ASP A 403 3.86 20.98 19.64
C ASP A 403 3.24 22.38 19.51
N ALA A 404 3.30 22.97 18.31
CA ALA A 404 2.68 24.28 18.04
C ALA A 404 1.16 24.28 18.24
N ALA A 405 0.48 23.21 17.87
CA ALA A 405 -0.97 23.07 18.05
C ALA A 405 -1.37 22.90 19.53
N LEU A 406 -0.49 22.33 20.34
CA LEU A 406 -0.73 22.16 21.78
C LEU A 406 -0.46 23.42 22.61
N GLU A 407 0.16 24.45 22.04
CA GLU A 407 0.41 25.72 22.74
C GLU A 407 -0.89 26.29 23.34
N GLY A 408 -0.87 26.57 24.65
CA GLY A 408 -2.01 27.13 25.39
C GLY A 408 -3.12 26.12 25.74
N THR A 409 -2.94 24.85 25.43
CA THR A 409 -3.81 23.74 25.90
C THR A 409 -3.30 23.19 27.25
N GLU A 410 -4.02 22.26 27.85
CA GLU A 410 -3.58 21.53 29.04
C GLU A 410 -2.41 20.57 28.79
N PHE A 411 -2.05 20.31 27.52
CA PHE A 411 -0.98 19.43 27.09
C PHE A 411 0.33 20.15 26.74
N ALA A 412 0.35 21.48 26.75
CA ALA A 412 1.48 22.31 26.32
C ALA A 412 2.82 22.04 27.04
N ASP A 413 2.78 21.53 28.26
CA ASP A 413 3.98 21.21 29.06
C ASP A 413 4.40 19.72 28.92
N ILE A 414 3.69 18.91 28.12
CA ILE A 414 4.02 17.50 27.89
C ILE A 414 4.97 17.39 26.69
N PRO A 415 6.13 16.71 26.82
CA PRO A 415 7.07 16.55 25.72
C PRO A 415 6.42 15.87 24.50
N VAL A 416 6.58 16.46 23.33
CA VAL A 416 6.16 15.87 22.06
C VAL A 416 7.32 15.03 21.53
N ILE A 417 7.03 13.76 21.25
CA ILE A 417 7.90 12.81 20.53
C ILE A 417 7.23 12.45 19.21
N SER A 418 7.97 11.94 18.24
CA SER A 418 7.42 11.67 16.91
C SER A 418 7.82 10.29 16.39
N GLN A 419 6.92 9.69 15.64
CA GLN A 419 7.09 8.41 14.97
C GLN A 419 7.22 8.60 13.47
N ALA A 420 8.22 7.93 12.86
CA ALA A 420 8.27 7.74 11.42
C ALA A 420 8.79 6.36 11.06
N SER A 421 8.26 5.81 9.96
CA SER A 421 8.72 4.54 9.41
C SER A 421 9.62 4.78 8.18
N PRO A 422 10.58 3.89 7.86
CA PRO A 422 11.36 3.96 6.63
C PRO A 422 10.53 3.47 5.44
N PHE A 423 9.57 4.30 5.00
CA PHE A 423 8.62 3.95 3.93
C PHE A 423 9.27 3.68 2.57
N SER A 424 10.43 4.29 2.30
CA SER A 424 11.18 4.12 1.05
C SER A 424 12.63 3.76 1.32
N ARG A 425 13.16 2.80 0.55
CA ARG A 425 14.59 2.42 0.59
C ARG A 425 15.43 3.25 -0.39
N THR A 426 14.78 3.92 -1.33
CA THR A 426 15.41 4.59 -2.46
C THR A 426 15.28 6.11 -2.40
N ALA A 427 14.43 6.65 -1.51
CA ALA A 427 14.26 8.09 -1.36
C ALA A 427 15.59 8.79 -1.07
N LEU A 428 15.75 9.93 -1.71
CA LEU A 428 16.96 10.73 -1.62
C LEU A 428 16.61 12.21 -1.78
N PHE A 429 16.90 13.04 -0.77
CA PHE A 429 17.02 14.46 -1.04
C PHE A 429 18.42 14.73 -1.60
N PRO A 430 18.55 15.22 -2.83
CA PRO A 430 19.86 15.55 -3.40
C PRO A 430 20.48 16.76 -2.69
N GLU A 431 21.80 16.88 -2.69
CA GLU A 431 22.44 18.18 -2.39
C GLU A 431 22.04 19.16 -3.50
N GLY A 432 21.38 20.28 -3.15
CA GLY A 432 20.81 21.23 -4.08
C GLY A 432 19.30 21.26 -4.07
N GLU A 433 18.69 21.40 -5.25
CA GLU A 433 17.24 21.52 -5.41
C GLU A 433 16.50 20.26 -4.98
N VAL A 434 15.47 20.44 -4.13
CA VAL A 434 14.54 19.38 -3.68
C VAL A 434 13.17 19.73 -4.22
N THR A 435 12.55 18.77 -4.89
CA THR A 435 11.24 18.89 -5.55
C THR A 435 10.14 18.24 -4.73
N ILE A 436 8.88 18.46 -5.13
CA ILE A 436 7.72 17.75 -4.58
C ILE A 436 7.93 16.24 -4.71
N ARG A 437 8.46 15.77 -5.84
CA ARG A 437 8.75 14.36 -6.09
C ARG A 437 9.69 13.74 -5.04
N ASP A 438 10.74 14.46 -4.66
CA ASP A 438 11.71 13.94 -3.69
C ASP A 438 11.06 13.75 -2.31
N ILE A 439 10.20 14.71 -1.90
CA ILE A 439 9.46 14.61 -0.63
C ILE A 439 8.37 13.54 -0.70
N ALA A 440 7.62 13.48 -1.79
CA ALA A 440 6.58 12.48 -1.99
C ALA A 440 7.17 11.05 -2.06
N GLY A 441 8.34 10.88 -2.68
CA GLY A 441 9.08 9.61 -2.69
C GLY A 441 9.61 9.18 -1.33
N LEU A 442 9.75 10.11 -0.37
CA LEU A 442 10.10 9.81 1.01
C LEU A 442 8.89 9.35 1.83
N TYR A 443 7.77 10.06 1.72
CA TYR A 443 6.53 9.75 2.45
C TYR A 443 5.43 9.35 1.47
N ILE A 444 5.37 8.07 1.16
CA ILE A 444 4.58 7.52 0.05
C ILE A 444 3.08 7.27 0.38
N TYR A 445 2.64 7.49 1.62
CA TYR A 445 1.27 7.24 2.07
C TYR A 445 0.51 8.54 2.37
N GLU A 446 -0.82 8.54 2.16
CA GLU A 446 -1.74 9.66 2.47
C GLU A 446 -2.20 9.62 3.93
N ASN A 447 -1.26 9.54 4.85
CA ASN A 447 -1.58 9.55 6.26
C ASN A 447 -1.81 10.97 6.79
N THR A 448 -2.81 11.13 7.64
CA THR A 448 -3.00 12.34 8.43
C THR A 448 -2.28 12.27 9.76
N LEU A 449 -1.87 13.43 10.28
CA LEU A 449 -1.14 13.54 11.54
C LEU A 449 -2.10 13.50 12.73
N ARG A 450 -1.75 12.71 13.74
CA ARG A 450 -2.41 12.61 15.04
C ARG A 450 -1.43 12.90 16.17
N GLY A 451 -1.93 13.37 17.32
CA GLY A 451 -1.18 13.41 18.57
C GLY A 451 -1.90 12.56 19.61
N VAL A 452 -1.22 11.56 20.18
CA VAL A 452 -1.79 10.68 21.20
C VAL A 452 -0.98 10.72 22.49
N GLN A 453 -1.65 10.66 23.63
CA GLN A 453 -0.97 10.69 24.94
C GLN A 453 -0.54 9.29 25.36
N LEU A 454 0.75 9.11 25.65
CA LEU A 454 1.32 7.86 26.13
C LEU A 454 2.07 8.06 27.46
N THR A 455 2.16 7.00 28.25
CA THR A 455 3.08 6.90 29.38
C THR A 455 4.44 6.36 28.95
N GLY A 456 5.47 6.53 29.76
CA GLY A 456 6.81 5.98 29.50
C GLY A 456 6.82 4.43 29.48
N ALA A 457 5.89 3.78 30.20
CA ALA A 457 5.72 2.32 30.13
C ALA A 457 5.16 1.91 28.75
N GLU A 458 4.14 2.59 28.24
CA GLU A 458 3.53 2.36 26.95
C GLU A 458 4.50 2.67 25.81
N LEU A 459 5.28 3.75 25.91
CA LEU A 459 6.34 4.06 24.95
C LEU A 459 7.39 2.94 24.87
N ARG A 460 7.79 2.36 26.01
CA ARG A 460 8.71 1.23 26.03
C ARG A 460 8.11 0.01 25.35
N GLU A 461 6.85 -0.30 25.62
CA GLU A 461 6.13 -1.42 24.99
C GLU A 461 6.02 -1.21 23.47
N TYR A 462 5.73 0.01 23.04
CA TYR A 462 5.72 0.40 21.61
C TYR A 462 7.07 0.15 20.94
N LEU A 463 8.16 0.62 21.53
CA LEU A 463 9.52 0.44 21.00
C LEU A 463 9.93 -1.04 20.95
N GLU A 464 9.59 -1.83 21.97
CA GLU A 464 9.83 -3.28 21.97
C GLU A 464 9.05 -4.00 20.87
N TYR A 465 7.81 -3.53 20.58
CA TYR A 465 7.02 -4.07 19.49
C TYR A 465 7.62 -3.71 18.13
N SER A 466 8.02 -2.46 17.94
CA SER A 466 8.71 -2.01 16.72
C SER A 466 10.00 -2.81 16.49
N ALA A 467 10.78 -3.05 17.52
CA ALA A 467 12.03 -3.79 17.43
C ALA A 467 11.88 -5.26 16.99
N ARG A 468 10.65 -5.81 16.92
CA ARG A 468 10.34 -7.12 16.31
C ARG A 468 10.74 -7.21 14.84
N TYR A 469 10.85 -6.07 14.17
CA TYR A 469 11.30 -5.95 12.79
C TYR A 469 12.64 -6.61 12.52
N PHE A 470 13.51 -6.68 13.52
CA PHE A 470 14.84 -7.26 13.40
C PHE A 470 14.84 -8.74 13.78
N SER A 471 15.56 -9.55 13.01
CA SER A 471 15.89 -10.93 13.37
C SER A 471 16.84 -10.95 14.58
N GLN A 472 16.63 -11.88 15.52
CA GLN A 472 17.57 -12.06 16.63
C GLN A 472 18.90 -12.62 16.12
N VAL A 473 20.02 -12.05 16.58
CA VAL A 473 21.37 -12.49 16.26
C VAL A 473 22.13 -12.98 17.49
N ALA A 474 23.22 -13.69 17.30
CA ALA A 474 24.11 -14.03 18.41
C ALA A 474 24.81 -12.77 18.94
N GLU A 475 25.10 -12.73 20.26
CA GLU A 475 25.84 -11.64 20.88
C GLU A 475 27.19 -11.39 20.17
N GLY A 476 27.43 -10.14 19.79
CA GLY A 476 28.62 -9.70 19.06
C GLY A 476 28.70 -10.14 17.59
N ALA A 477 27.62 -10.66 17.03
CA ALA A 477 27.55 -10.98 15.59
C ALA A 477 27.64 -9.70 14.74
N VAL A 478 28.18 -9.84 13.54
CA VAL A 478 28.12 -8.76 12.54
C VAL A 478 26.69 -8.70 12.02
N PHE A 479 26.08 -7.52 12.08
CA PHE A 479 24.74 -7.29 11.54
C PHE A 479 24.80 -7.23 10.02
N ASP A 480 23.88 -7.93 9.36
CA ASP A 480 23.67 -7.91 7.92
C ASP A 480 22.23 -7.42 7.67
N PRO A 481 22.04 -6.21 7.11
CA PRO A 481 20.70 -5.65 6.93
C PRO A 481 19.80 -6.45 5.98
N GLU A 482 20.35 -7.21 5.03
CA GLU A 482 19.56 -8.00 4.07
C GLU A 482 18.92 -9.24 4.71
N THR A 483 19.51 -9.76 5.77
CA THR A 483 19.00 -10.94 6.49
C THR A 483 18.54 -10.62 7.91
N GLY A 484 18.93 -9.47 8.42
CA GLY A 484 18.66 -9.02 9.79
C GLY A 484 17.43 -8.15 9.94
N THR A 485 16.86 -7.63 8.84
CA THR A 485 15.60 -6.86 8.82
C THR A 485 14.43 -7.72 8.34
N ASN A 486 13.20 -7.20 8.39
CA ASN A 486 11.98 -7.87 7.91
C ASN A 486 11.79 -9.27 8.55
N ALA A 487 11.98 -9.38 9.85
CA ALA A 487 11.92 -10.66 10.55
C ALA A 487 10.59 -11.39 10.32
N VAL A 488 10.67 -12.68 10.04
CA VAL A 488 9.51 -13.58 9.91
C VAL A 488 9.03 -13.97 11.31
N THR A 489 7.76 -13.78 11.57
CA THR A 489 7.10 -14.12 12.83
C THR A 489 5.89 -15.02 12.58
N GLU A 490 5.27 -15.57 13.62
CA GLU A 490 4.09 -16.44 13.50
C GLU A 490 2.90 -15.66 12.90
N ASP A 491 2.74 -14.40 13.31
CA ASP A 491 1.70 -13.47 12.83
C ASP A 491 2.07 -12.76 11.51
N ARG A 492 3.33 -12.84 11.06
CA ARG A 492 3.84 -12.26 9.81
C ARG A 492 4.73 -13.28 9.08
N PRO A 493 4.16 -14.30 8.45
CA PRO A 493 4.92 -15.38 7.82
C PRO A 493 5.70 -14.95 6.56
N THR A 494 5.35 -13.82 5.96
CA THR A 494 6.07 -13.19 4.84
C THR A 494 7.14 -12.19 5.29
N GLY A 495 7.24 -11.94 6.61
CA GLY A 495 8.11 -10.94 7.23
C GLY A 495 7.36 -9.66 7.60
N ILE A 496 7.93 -8.91 8.55
CA ILE A 496 7.40 -7.60 8.95
C ILE A 496 7.81 -6.58 7.88
N PRO A 497 6.87 -5.89 7.21
CA PRO A 497 7.22 -4.90 6.20
C PRO A 497 7.84 -3.64 6.81
N ASP A 498 8.59 -2.87 6.01
CA ASP A 498 9.31 -1.68 6.46
C ASP A 498 8.38 -0.63 7.08
N TYR A 499 7.18 -0.46 6.56
CA TYR A 499 6.17 0.47 7.11
C TYR A 499 5.59 0.02 8.47
N ASN A 500 5.93 -1.17 8.95
CA ASN A 500 5.62 -1.67 10.30
C ASN A 500 6.86 -1.73 11.21
N TYR A 501 7.90 -0.96 10.89
CA TYR A 501 9.01 -0.61 11.75
C TYR A 501 9.02 0.90 11.97
N ASP A 502 8.98 1.32 13.22
CA ASP A 502 8.90 2.73 13.59
C ASP A 502 10.15 3.16 14.36
N ALA A 503 10.78 4.25 13.90
CA ALA A 503 11.79 4.99 14.64
C ALA A 503 11.13 6.16 15.38
N ILE A 504 11.51 6.36 16.65
CA ILE A 504 10.99 7.45 17.50
C ILE A 504 12.07 8.50 17.67
N SER A 505 11.72 9.76 17.42
CA SER A 505 12.55 10.94 17.74
C SER A 505 12.02 11.67 18.97
N GLY A 506 12.90 12.39 19.68
CA GLY A 506 12.58 13.11 20.93
C GLY A 506 12.95 12.36 22.21
N VAL A 507 13.42 11.11 22.13
CA VAL A 507 14.00 10.31 23.22
C VAL A 507 15.20 9.52 22.73
N ASP A 508 16.19 9.30 23.61
CA ASP A 508 17.36 8.45 23.35
C ASP A 508 17.06 6.99 23.70
N TYR A 509 17.48 6.03 22.86
CA TYR A 509 17.36 4.60 23.15
C TYR A 509 18.33 3.73 22.34
N THR A 510 18.52 2.49 22.79
CA THR A 510 19.32 1.47 22.09
C THR A 510 18.49 0.22 21.85
N ILE A 511 18.54 -0.32 20.64
CA ILE A 511 17.93 -1.58 20.24
C ILE A 511 19.01 -2.68 20.23
N ASP A 512 19.01 -3.59 21.20
CA ASP A 512 19.93 -4.72 21.27
C ASP A 512 19.28 -5.98 20.70
N ILE A 513 19.58 -6.28 19.44
CA ILE A 513 19.02 -7.44 18.73
C ILE A 513 19.68 -8.79 19.10
N SER A 514 20.65 -8.80 19.99
CA SER A 514 21.11 -10.05 20.61
C SER A 514 20.11 -10.57 21.65
N GLN A 515 19.26 -9.68 22.16
CA GLN A 515 18.23 -10.03 23.14
C GLN A 515 16.97 -10.60 22.46
N PRO A 516 16.19 -11.38 23.19
CA PRO A 516 14.89 -11.82 22.68
C PRO A 516 13.92 -10.64 22.53
N VAL A 517 12.95 -10.80 21.63
CA VAL A 517 11.82 -9.85 21.47
C VAL A 517 11.18 -9.56 22.82
N GLY A 518 10.87 -8.31 23.10
CA GLY A 518 10.32 -7.82 24.38
C GLY A 518 11.39 -7.54 25.45
N SER A 519 12.68 -7.54 25.09
CA SER A 519 13.80 -7.23 25.99
C SER A 519 14.96 -6.55 25.24
N ARG A 520 14.65 -5.85 24.14
CA ARG A 520 15.64 -5.26 23.23
C ARG A 520 15.94 -3.80 23.52
N ILE A 521 14.98 -3.09 24.14
CA ILE A 521 15.11 -1.65 24.37
C ILE A 521 15.84 -1.38 25.68
N SER A 522 16.90 -0.59 25.57
CA SER A 522 17.69 -0.14 26.71
C SER A 522 18.09 1.33 26.58
N GLY A 523 18.49 1.96 27.68
CA GLY A 523 18.95 3.34 27.68
C GLY A 523 17.88 4.37 27.39
N LEU A 524 16.58 4.04 27.50
CA LEU A 524 15.49 4.97 27.21
C LEU A 524 15.56 6.19 28.14
N ALA A 525 15.83 7.36 27.54
CA ALA A 525 16.08 8.61 28.25
C ALA A 525 15.55 9.82 27.45
N PHE A 526 15.30 10.92 28.15
CA PHE A 526 15.11 12.23 27.53
C PHE A 526 16.44 12.75 26.94
N ALA A 527 16.38 13.71 26.03
CA ALA A 527 17.56 14.32 25.39
C ALA A 527 18.58 14.92 26.39
N ASP A 528 18.18 15.23 27.63
CA ASP A 528 19.07 15.71 28.69
C ASP A 528 19.76 14.57 29.47
N GLY A 529 19.51 13.31 29.08
CA GLY A 529 20.02 12.09 29.71
C GLY A 529 19.24 11.64 30.93
N THR A 530 18.12 12.28 31.28
CA THR A 530 17.23 11.82 32.36
C THR A 530 16.52 10.55 31.92
N VAL A 531 16.59 9.49 32.74
CA VAL A 531 15.95 8.21 32.44
C VAL A 531 14.43 8.36 32.43
N VAL A 532 13.78 7.87 31.38
CA VAL A 532 12.32 7.83 31.27
C VAL A 532 11.73 6.85 32.27
N GLY A 533 10.89 7.37 33.17
CA GLY A 533 10.13 6.60 34.14
C GLY A 533 8.80 6.10 33.56
N ASP A 534 8.28 5.01 34.12
CA ASP A 534 7.05 4.35 33.63
C ASP A 534 5.81 5.28 33.61
N ASN A 535 5.78 6.32 34.46
CA ASN A 535 4.65 7.26 34.58
C ASN A 535 4.90 8.62 33.91
N ASP A 536 6.05 8.83 33.30
CA ASP A 536 6.31 10.05 32.55
C ASP A 536 5.34 10.12 31.35
N GLN A 537 4.90 11.33 31.01
CA GLN A 537 3.90 11.53 29.98
C GLN A 537 4.55 12.07 28.72
N PHE A 538 4.04 11.62 27.56
CA PHE A 538 4.43 12.08 26.23
C PHE A 538 3.20 12.34 25.38
N VAL A 539 3.30 13.23 24.42
CA VAL A 539 2.45 13.25 23.26
C VAL A 539 3.23 12.65 22.10
N LEU A 540 2.76 11.54 21.54
CA LEU A 540 3.32 10.92 20.35
C LEU A 540 2.64 11.50 19.11
N ALA A 541 3.39 12.26 18.31
CA ALA A 541 3.01 12.61 16.94
C ALA A 541 3.12 11.34 16.08
N VAL A 542 2.00 10.92 15.48
CA VAL A 542 1.86 9.61 14.85
C VAL A 542 0.88 9.69 13.68
N ASN A 543 0.97 8.80 12.71
CA ASN A 543 0.02 8.76 11.61
C ASN A 543 -1.32 8.11 12.00
N ASN A 544 -2.39 8.48 11.29
CA ASN A 544 -3.75 7.94 11.51
C ASN A 544 -3.81 6.42 11.37
N TYR A 545 -3.08 5.82 10.43
CA TYR A 545 -3.02 4.37 10.25
C TYR A 545 -2.58 3.68 11.56
N ARG A 546 -1.51 4.16 12.18
CA ARG A 546 -1.01 3.61 13.45
C ARG A 546 -1.99 3.86 14.58
N GLN A 547 -2.55 5.08 14.66
CA GLN A 547 -3.53 5.46 15.69
C GLN A 547 -4.82 4.63 15.59
N SER A 548 -5.25 4.22 14.40
CA SER A 548 -6.43 3.38 14.20
C SER A 548 -6.18 1.88 14.44
N GLY A 549 -4.97 1.47 14.82
CA GLY A 549 -4.60 0.09 15.12
C GLY A 549 -3.79 -0.61 14.02
N GLY A 550 -3.46 0.10 12.94
CA GLY A 550 -2.65 -0.43 11.85
C GLY A 550 -1.30 -0.96 12.31
N GLY A 551 -0.90 -2.13 11.81
CA GLY A 551 0.31 -2.85 12.23
C GLY A 551 0.23 -3.53 13.59
N GLY A 552 -0.85 -3.33 14.38
CA GLY A 552 -1.07 -3.96 15.68
C GLY A 552 -0.17 -3.43 16.80
N PHE A 553 0.28 -2.17 16.72
CA PHE A 553 1.12 -1.55 17.74
C PHE A 553 0.37 -1.37 19.07
N PRO A 554 0.98 -1.70 20.20
CA PRO A 554 0.30 -1.62 21.50
C PRO A 554 0.07 -0.18 21.93
N ALA A 555 -0.94 0.02 22.76
CA ALA A 555 -1.34 1.26 23.43
C ALA A 555 -1.90 2.36 22.53
N VAL A 556 -1.42 2.54 21.32
CA VAL A 556 -1.69 3.72 20.47
C VAL A 556 -3.17 3.83 20.04
N ALA A 557 -3.80 2.71 19.71
CA ALA A 557 -5.19 2.71 19.24
C ALA A 557 -6.19 3.10 20.35
N ASP A 558 -5.86 2.78 21.60
CA ASP A 558 -6.68 3.09 22.77
C ASP A 558 -6.25 4.38 23.49
N ALA A 559 -5.15 5.01 23.04
CA ALA A 559 -4.59 6.20 23.66
C ALA A 559 -5.49 7.42 23.49
N PRO A 560 -5.57 8.34 24.47
CA PRO A 560 -6.28 9.61 24.30
C PRO A 560 -5.70 10.42 23.13
N VAL A 561 -6.53 10.74 22.15
CA VAL A 561 -6.17 11.65 21.05
C VAL A 561 -6.24 13.08 21.57
N VAL A 562 -5.14 13.82 21.46
CA VAL A 562 -5.01 15.21 21.94
C VAL A 562 -4.79 16.21 20.79
N TYR A 563 -4.49 15.68 19.58
CA TYR A 563 -4.38 16.45 18.35
C TYR A 563 -4.99 15.65 17.18
N ASP A 564 -5.90 16.27 16.43
CA ASP A 564 -6.60 15.69 15.29
C ASP A 564 -7.16 16.81 14.40
N GLU A 565 -6.32 17.41 13.54
CA GLU A 565 -6.72 18.45 12.59
C GLU A 565 -6.85 17.94 11.16
N LEU A 566 -6.75 16.63 10.94
CA LEU A 566 -6.84 15.97 9.63
C LEU A 566 -5.81 16.48 8.61
N LEU A 567 -4.68 17.02 9.07
CA LEU A 567 -3.61 17.50 8.18
C LEU A 567 -2.80 16.33 7.64
N GLU A 568 -2.66 16.25 6.33
CA GLU A 568 -1.89 15.23 5.66
C GLU A 568 -0.38 15.45 5.87
N ILE A 569 0.33 14.41 6.33
CA ILE A 569 1.74 14.52 6.73
C ILE A 569 2.63 14.97 5.58
N ARG A 570 2.45 14.42 4.38
CA ARG A 570 3.28 14.79 3.22
C ARG A 570 3.09 16.25 2.84
N GLN A 571 1.87 16.78 2.92
CA GLN A 571 1.59 18.17 2.72
C GLN A 571 2.36 19.03 3.73
N LEU A 572 2.34 18.65 5.01
CA LEU A 572 3.11 19.33 6.06
C LEU A 572 4.60 19.33 5.75
N LEU A 573 5.15 18.21 5.23
CA LEU A 573 6.56 18.12 4.83
C LEU A 573 6.90 19.10 3.69
N ILE A 574 6.04 19.17 2.67
CA ILE A 574 6.19 20.07 1.51
C ILE A 574 6.10 21.53 1.96
N GLU A 575 5.09 21.88 2.77
CA GLU A 575 4.87 23.23 3.28
C GLU A 575 6.00 23.68 4.19
N TRP A 576 6.46 22.82 5.10
CA TRP A 576 7.59 23.09 5.98
C TRP A 576 8.87 23.37 5.19
N ALA A 577 9.18 22.52 4.20
CA ALA A 577 10.33 22.70 3.33
C ALA A 577 10.23 23.99 2.51
N GLY A 578 9.06 24.26 1.91
CA GLY A 578 8.79 25.47 1.12
C GLY A 578 8.87 26.76 1.95
N ALA A 579 8.32 26.75 3.17
CA ALA A 579 8.36 27.90 4.08
C ALA A 579 9.80 28.26 4.53
N ARG A 580 10.65 27.26 4.72
CA ARG A 580 12.06 27.46 5.11
C ARG A 580 12.97 27.71 3.90
N GLY A 581 12.64 27.15 2.75
CA GLY A 581 13.44 27.26 1.52
C GLY A 581 14.78 26.53 1.57
N VAL A 582 15.22 26.09 2.74
CA VAL A 582 16.47 25.34 2.96
C VAL A 582 16.22 24.18 3.91
N ILE A 583 16.70 23.01 3.55
CA ILE A 583 16.74 21.80 4.38
C ILE A 583 18.20 21.61 4.80
N ASP A 584 18.49 21.85 6.09
CA ASP A 584 19.80 21.61 6.67
C ASP A 584 19.66 20.62 7.84
N PRO A 585 20.27 19.43 7.77
CA PRO A 585 20.16 18.43 8.85
C PRO A 585 20.70 18.94 10.20
N VAL A 586 21.52 19.98 10.23
CA VAL A 586 21.98 20.61 11.49
C VAL A 586 20.81 21.16 12.31
N ASP A 587 19.70 21.52 11.66
CA ASP A 587 18.54 22.12 12.32
C ASP A 587 17.61 21.10 12.98
N PHE A 588 17.64 19.82 12.56
CA PHE A 588 16.65 18.83 13.02
C PHE A 588 17.22 17.42 13.28
N PHE A 589 18.39 17.06 12.76
CA PHE A 589 18.94 15.72 12.97
C PHE A 589 19.58 15.57 14.34
N ALA A 590 19.11 14.61 15.12
CA ALA A 590 19.69 14.20 16.38
C ALA A 590 19.87 12.67 16.37
N ASN A 591 21.13 12.19 16.39
CA ASN A 591 21.36 10.74 16.47
C ASN A 591 20.93 10.24 17.86
N ASN A 592 19.67 9.84 17.99
CA ASN A 592 19.01 9.52 19.24
C ASN A 592 18.78 8.03 19.46
N TRP A 593 18.97 7.19 18.42
CA TRP A 593 18.90 5.74 18.60
C TRP A 593 20.03 4.98 17.91
N SER A 594 20.26 3.75 18.36
CA SER A 594 21.28 2.88 17.78
C SER A 594 20.87 1.41 17.82
N LEU A 595 21.25 0.67 16.77
CA LEU A 595 21.11 -0.78 16.67
C LEU A 595 22.42 -1.45 17.10
N VAL A 596 22.36 -2.37 18.06
CA VAL A 596 23.52 -3.08 18.54
C VAL A 596 23.27 -4.60 18.57
N THR A 597 24.36 -5.37 18.56
CA THR A 597 24.34 -6.84 18.63
C THR A 597 24.93 -7.38 19.94
N ALA A 598 25.18 -6.50 20.90
CA ALA A 598 25.66 -6.85 22.24
C ALA A 598 25.21 -5.79 23.23
N PRO A 599 24.97 -6.16 24.51
CA PRO A 599 24.60 -5.21 25.54
C PRO A 599 25.61 -4.05 25.63
N VAL A 600 25.11 -2.82 25.66
CA VAL A 600 25.93 -1.65 25.98
C VAL A 600 26.03 -1.55 27.50
N ASP A 601 27.26 -1.61 28.03
CA ASP A 601 27.48 -1.36 29.45
C ASP A 601 26.92 0.04 29.80
N PRO A 602 26.07 0.18 30.82
CA PRO A 602 25.57 1.48 31.23
C PRO A 602 26.77 2.41 31.50
N ALA A 603 26.75 3.59 30.90
CA ALA A 603 27.81 4.59 31.15
C ALA A 603 28.01 4.74 32.66
N PRO A 604 29.24 4.72 33.21
CA PRO A 604 29.48 4.83 34.63
C PRO A 604 28.79 6.08 35.15
N SER A 605 27.86 5.91 36.07
CA SER A 605 27.14 7.00 36.72
C SER A 605 28.16 8.09 37.08
N PRO A 606 27.96 9.35 36.74
CA PRO A 606 28.95 10.38 37.02
C PRO A 606 29.26 10.34 38.54
N THR A 607 30.51 10.02 38.84
CA THR A 607 30.97 9.99 40.24
C THR A 607 30.68 11.36 40.80
N PRO A 608 29.88 11.50 41.89
CA PRO A 608 29.56 12.81 42.41
C PRO A 608 30.87 13.52 42.70
N THR A 609 31.11 14.66 42.02
CA THR A 609 32.26 15.49 42.26
C THR A 609 32.21 15.90 43.74
N PRO A 610 33.26 15.60 44.55
CA PRO A 610 33.21 15.93 45.95
C PRO A 610 33.02 17.45 46.10
N ILE A 611 31.95 17.84 46.78
CA ILE A 611 31.66 19.23 47.11
C ILE A 611 32.89 19.76 47.86
N PRO A 612 33.56 20.83 47.42
CA PRO A 612 34.68 21.40 48.15
C PRO A 612 34.19 21.83 49.53
N THR A 613 34.68 21.20 50.57
CA THR A 613 34.45 21.62 51.94
C THR A 613 35.15 22.99 52.14
N THR A 614 34.36 24.05 52.17
CA THR A 614 34.86 25.37 52.49
C THR A 614 35.22 25.42 53.97
N GLU A 615 36.53 25.44 54.29
CA GLU A 615 37.01 25.86 55.58
C GLU A 615 36.58 27.32 55.87
N PRO A 616 36.20 27.68 57.11
CA PRO A 616 35.77 29.03 57.42
C PRO A 616 36.98 29.98 57.42
N THR A 617 37.05 30.83 56.41
CA THR A 617 38.03 31.91 56.36
C THR A 617 37.59 33.03 57.30
N VAL A 618 38.46 33.37 58.24
CA VAL A 618 38.36 34.47 59.18
C VAL A 618 38.34 35.81 58.45
N ALA A 619 37.36 36.67 58.78
CA ALA A 619 37.19 37.99 58.19
C ALA A 619 38.35 38.95 58.59
N PRO A 620 38.90 39.75 57.66
CA PRO A 620 39.70 40.91 58.01
C PRO A 620 38.82 42.17 58.18
N THR A 621 39.22 42.98 59.14
CA THR A 621 38.69 44.26 59.59
C THR A 621 38.74 45.36 58.49
N PRO A 622 37.81 46.32 58.49
CA PRO A 622 37.67 47.30 57.39
C PRO A 622 38.68 48.43 57.50
N GLU A 623 39.26 48.84 56.41
CA GLU A 623 40.06 50.06 56.29
C GLU A 623 39.34 51.06 55.39
N THR A 624 39.48 52.32 55.77
CA THR A 624 38.70 53.51 55.47
C THR A 624 38.83 54.03 54.03
N THR A 625 37.69 54.57 53.60
CA THR A 625 37.48 55.48 52.41
C THR A 625 38.47 56.67 52.32
N PRO A 626 38.70 57.21 51.13
CA PRO A 626 38.19 58.55 50.88
C PRO A 626 37.42 58.75 49.57
N GLU A 627 36.46 59.61 49.70
CA GLU A 627 35.57 60.26 48.75
C GLU A 627 36.24 61.39 47.98
N PRO A 628 35.56 62.14 47.12
CA PRO A 628 35.35 61.96 45.66
C PRO A 628 35.96 63.13 44.87
N GLU A 629 35.89 63.05 43.56
CA GLU A 629 36.01 64.25 42.73
C GLU A 629 35.03 64.24 41.55
N GLU A 630 34.48 65.42 41.36
CA GLU A 630 33.25 65.75 40.63
C GLU A 630 33.37 65.79 39.12
N THR A 631 32.21 65.61 38.49
CA THR A 631 31.65 65.92 37.19
C THR A 631 32.23 67.10 36.41
N PRO A 632 32.04 67.31 35.07
CA PRO A 632 30.71 67.80 34.64
C PRO A 632 30.11 67.27 33.33
N ALA A 633 28.84 67.23 33.38
CA ALA A 633 27.72 67.48 32.49
C ALA A 633 27.93 67.82 31.00
N GLY A 634 27.02 67.28 30.20
CA GLY A 634 26.67 67.72 28.84
C GLY A 634 25.63 66.94 28.14
N ASN A 635 24.38 67.25 28.40
CA ASN A 635 23.19 66.94 27.58
C ASN A 635 22.99 68.06 26.55
N PRO A 636 22.22 67.99 25.45
CA PRO A 636 20.83 67.53 25.39
C PRO A 636 20.39 66.83 24.10
N THR A 637 19.27 66.13 24.22
CA THR A 637 18.29 65.76 23.20
C THR A 637 17.73 67.00 22.45
N PRO A 638 17.17 66.85 21.19
CA PRO A 638 15.73 66.59 21.06
C PRO A 638 15.33 65.70 19.88
N SER A 639 14.31 64.90 20.13
CA SER A 639 12.91 64.93 19.66
C SER A 639 12.63 65.30 18.20
N ALA A 640 11.98 64.39 17.51
CA ALA A 640 10.67 64.59 16.81
C ALA A 640 10.26 63.36 15.95
N GLU A 641 9.14 62.81 16.28
CA GLU A 641 8.17 62.19 15.35
C GLU A 641 7.67 63.25 14.35
N PRO A 642 7.11 62.91 13.17
CA PRO A 642 5.78 62.35 13.10
C PRO A 642 5.50 61.36 11.94
N THR A 643 4.48 60.54 12.15
CA THR A 643 3.67 59.83 11.17
C THR A 643 3.01 60.79 10.15
N PRO A 644 2.76 60.35 8.91
CA PRO A 644 1.35 60.35 8.46
C PRO A 644 0.87 59.11 7.74
N THR A 645 -0.36 58.79 8.03
CA THR A 645 -1.39 57.98 7.40
C THR A 645 -1.55 58.26 5.90
N ALA A 646 -1.71 57.21 5.07
CA ALA A 646 -2.50 57.25 3.85
C ALA A 646 -2.93 55.83 3.43
N THR A 647 -4.20 55.61 3.35
CA THR A 647 -4.99 54.52 2.74
C THR A 647 -5.39 54.93 1.31
N PRO A 648 -6.03 54.05 0.49
CA PRO A 648 -5.63 52.83 -0.19
C PRO A 648 -5.67 53.00 -1.73
N VAL A 649 -5.04 52.08 -2.47
CA VAL A 649 -5.39 51.85 -3.89
C VAL A 649 -5.41 50.35 -4.15
N ALA A 650 -6.54 49.87 -4.67
CA ALA A 650 -6.80 48.55 -5.13
C ALA A 650 -5.94 48.22 -6.36
N GLY A 651 -5.36 47.03 -6.38
CA GLY A 651 -4.70 46.48 -7.52
C GLY A 651 -4.79 44.94 -7.43
N SER A 652 -5.51 44.39 -8.39
CA SER A 652 -5.69 42.97 -8.63
C SER A 652 -4.35 42.22 -8.72
N GLY A 653 -4.12 41.27 -7.86
CA GLY A 653 -3.04 40.31 -7.95
C GLY A 653 -3.64 38.92 -7.89
N SER A 654 -3.36 38.14 -8.89
CA SER A 654 -3.71 36.73 -9.01
C SER A 654 -3.07 35.93 -7.90
N ASP A 655 -3.87 35.29 -7.09
CA ASP A 655 -3.45 34.21 -6.21
C ASP A 655 -3.07 32.99 -7.07
N THR A 656 -1.81 32.65 -7.03
CA THR A 656 -1.36 31.31 -7.41
C THR A 656 -1.22 30.51 -6.12
N THR A 657 -2.22 29.76 -5.79
CA THR A 657 -2.13 28.70 -4.80
C THR A 657 -1.37 27.54 -5.42
N THR A 658 -0.24 27.20 -4.85
CA THR A 658 0.52 26.00 -5.18
C THR A 658 -0.04 24.84 -4.39
N GLY A 659 -0.45 23.81 -5.08
CA GLY A 659 -1.02 22.60 -4.47
C GLY A 659 -0.02 21.48 -4.25
N SER A 660 -0.46 20.44 -3.63
CA SER A 660 0.35 19.36 -3.10
C SER A 660 -0.06 17.97 -3.60
N LEU A 661 0.86 17.04 -3.61
CA LEU A 661 0.73 15.71 -4.18
C LEU A 661 0.96 14.58 -3.21
N ALA A 662 0.35 13.48 -3.47
CA ALA A 662 0.53 12.24 -2.76
C ALA A 662 0.65 11.02 -3.66
N ALA A 663 1.41 10.06 -3.23
CA ALA A 663 1.47 8.77 -3.86
C ALA A 663 1.58 7.67 -2.81
N THR A 664 0.91 6.57 -3.06
CA THR A 664 1.20 5.32 -2.39
C THR A 664 1.88 4.43 -3.40
N GLY A 665 3.17 4.25 -3.26
CA GLY A 665 3.89 3.19 -3.93
C GLY A 665 4.28 2.16 -2.90
N SER A 666 3.80 0.94 -2.98
CA SER A 666 4.48 -0.14 -2.29
C SER A 666 5.83 -0.34 -2.95
N ASP A 667 6.92 -0.27 -2.16
CA ASP A 667 8.25 -0.57 -2.64
C ASP A 667 8.29 -1.95 -3.31
N SER A 668 8.27 -1.97 -4.61
CA SER A 668 8.60 -3.13 -5.43
C SER A 668 10.09 -3.15 -5.83
N GLY A 669 10.94 -2.66 -4.96
CA GLY A 669 12.38 -2.95 -5.02
C GLY A 669 12.63 -4.33 -4.41
N PRO A 670 13.44 -5.08 -4.88
CA PRO A 670 13.74 -6.24 -5.70
C PRO A 670 13.14 -7.55 -5.18
N ILE A 671 11.84 -7.76 -5.27
CA ILE A 671 11.24 -9.10 -5.08
C ILE A 671 11.56 -10.03 -6.27
N LEU A 672 11.91 -9.48 -7.43
CA LEU A 672 12.33 -10.26 -8.61
C LEU A 672 13.60 -11.11 -8.41
N GLY A 673 14.46 -10.79 -7.43
CA GLY A 673 15.63 -11.60 -7.10
C GLY A 673 15.33 -12.89 -6.33
N ILE A 674 14.24 -12.95 -5.57
CA ILE A 674 13.92 -14.08 -4.69
C ILE A 674 13.11 -15.16 -5.43
N SER A 675 12.23 -14.77 -6.34
CA SER A 675 11.41 -15.72 -7.13
C SER A 675 12.29 -16.56 -8.08
N ALA A 676 13.34 -16.00 -8.67
CA ALA A 676 14.29 -16.74 -9.49
C ALA A 676 15.19 -17.69 -8.65
N GLY A 677 15.49 -17.33 -7.40
CA GLY A 677 16.23 -18.16 -6.46
C GLY A 677 15.45 -19.39 -5.98
N LEU A 678 14.16 -19.25 -5.71
CA LEU A 678 13.29 -20.34 -5.28
C LEU A 678 12.98 -21.34 -6.41
N LEU A 679 12.82 -20.88 -7.65
CA LEU A 679 12.67 -21.75 -8.82
C LEU A 679 13.94 -22.58 -9.09
N MET A 680 15.13 -22.01 -8.88
CA MET A 680 16.39 -22.73 -9.02
C MET A 680 16.62 -23.74 -7.88
N LEU A 681 16.20 -23.45 -6.64
CA LEU A 681 16.24 -24.43 -5.55
C LEU A 681 15.22 -25.57 -5.75
N GLY A 682 14.04 -25.30 -6.27
CA GLY A 682 13.04 -26.31 -6.63
C GLY A 682 13.54 -27.25 -7.72
N ALA A 683 14.19 -26.74 -8.74
CA ALA A 683 14.79 -27.53 -9.82
C ALA A 683 15.94 -28.43 -9.34
N VAL A 684 16.78 -27.94 -8.43
CA VAL A 684 17.90 -28.74 -7.87
C VAL A 684 17.38 -29.84 -6.96
N LEU A 685 16.34 -29.59 -6.16
CA LEU A 685 15.73 -30.61 -5.31
C LEU A 685 14.95 -31.65 -6.13
N TRP A 686 14.32 -31.26 -7.25
CA TRP A 686 13.62 -32.18 -8.14
C TRP A 686 14.57 -33.12 -8.90
N VAL A 687 15.71 -32.65 -9.36
CA VAL A 687 16.76 -33.49 -9.99
C VAL A 687 17.42 -34.41 -8.96
N GLY A 688 17.60 -33.98 -7.71
CA GLY A 688 18.13 -34.80 -6.63
C GLY A 688 17.20 -35.95 -6.22
N ALA A 689 15.87 -35.73 -6.22
CA ALA A 689 14.87 -36.75 -5.88
C ALA A 689 14.74 -37.84 -6.95
N ARG A 690 14.91 -37.51 -8.25
CA ARG A 690 14.89 -38.54 -9.33
C ARG A 690 16.12 -39.46 -9.34
N ARG A 691 17.29 -39.03 -8.86
CA ARG A 691 18.47 -39.89 -8.77
C ARG A 691 18.46 -40.89 -7.63
N ARG A 692 17.55 -40.76 -6.65
CA ARG A 692 17.41 -41.75 -5.53
C ARG A 692 16.40 -42.87 -5.80
N LYS A 693 15.68 -42.88 -6.92
CA LYS A 693 14.74 -43.93 -7.30
C LYS A 693 15.28 -44.91 -8.36
N SER A 694 16.56 -44.82 -8.72
CA SER A 694 17.22 -45.73 -9.68
C SER A 694 18.51 -46.36 -9.10
N LEU A 695 18.45 -46.78 -7.83
CA LEU A 695 19.36 -47.77 -7.24
C LEU A 695 18.53 -48.74 -6.40
#